data_af42401c23aab0262e11caf6854e905a
#
_entry.id   af42401c23aab0262e11caf6854e905a
#
_cell.length_a   1.000
_cell.length_b   1.000
_cell.length_c   1.000
_cell.angle_alpha   90.00
_cell.angle_beta   90.00
_cell.angle_gamma   90.00
#
_symmetry.space_group_name_H-M   'P 1'
#
loop_
_entity.id
_entity.type
_entity.pdbx_description
1 polymer ?
#
loop_
_entity_poly.entity_id
_entity_poly.type
_entity_poly.pdbx_seq_one_letter_code
_entity_poly.pdbx_strand_id
1 'polypeptide(L)'
;MANDNADIRSAEDVVEDVVQEAGVAGSSGTATSHEYGASDITVLEGLEAVRKRPGMYIGSTGPRGLHHLVYEVVDNSVDEALAGYCTHIEIVLQADGGVKVVDNGRGIPVDMHPTEHKPTVEVVMTILHAGGKFGGGGYAVSGGLHGVGISVVNALSSRVNTEVRRQGHVWRMSFADGGKPQGGLVQGEETSETGTTQTFYPDAGIFETTEFDFETLRARFQQMAFLNKGLRITLTDERRAPEEPSEDADLDLDAVAVEGEVPAEFHTVVYQYDDGLLDYVKHLNSGKKVDVVHEDVIAFETEDTERHIALEMAMQWTNAYSESVHTYANTINTHEGGTHEEGFRAAMTSLINRYAREKNIIKEKDDNLTGDDIREGLTAVISVKLSEPQFEGQTKTKLGNSEVKGFVQRVVTDGLGDWLERNPGPARDVIRKAISAAQARMAARKARDNARRKSPLESFGMPGKLSDCSSKNPEKCEVYIVEGDSAGGSAKRGRNPETQAILPLRGKILNVERARLDKALGNAEVQSMITAFGTGIGEDFDLAKLRYHKIVLMADADVDGQHITTLLMTLLFRYMRPLIENGFVYLAQPPLYRIKWSNAPHDYVYSDRERDAKLLSGQAAGRRIPKDNGIQRYKGLGEMDYTELWDTTMDPDHRTLLQVTMDDALAADQIFSVLMGEDVESRRNFIQQNAKDVRFLDI
;
A
#
# COMPACT_ATOMS: atom_id res chain seq x y z
N MET A 1 -35.58 36.60 37.96
CA MET A 1 -34.82 35.94 39.03
C MET A 1 -35.05 34.44 38.88
N ALA A 2 -34.21 33.76 38.23
CA ALA A 2 -34.09 32.32 38.20
C ALA A 2 -32.61 32.04 37.92
N ASN A 3 -31.98 31.34 38.87
CA ASN A 3 -30.56 30.98 38.83
C ASN A 3 -30.39 29.77 37.90
N ASP A 4 -29.63 29.94 36.88
CA ASP A 4 -28.99 28.82 36.15
C ASP A 4 -27.63 28.54 36.80
N ASN A 5 -27.57 27.48 37.58
CA ASN A 5 -26.31 26.84 37.98
C ASN A 5 -25.99 25.75 36.95
N ALA A 6 -25.06 26.01 36.08
CA ALA A 6 -24.40 24.99 35.30
C ALA A 6 -23.30 24.36 36.19
N ASP A 7 -23.47 23.07 36.53
CA ASP A 7 -22.48 22.25 37.22
C ASP A 7 -21.25 22.07 36.31
N ILE A 8 -20.18 22.80 36.67
CA ILE A 8 -18.84 22.57 36.10
C ILE A 8 -18.23 21.43 36.95
N ARG A 9 -18.16 20.24 36.42
CA ARG A 9 -17.42 19.13 37.03
C ARG A 9 -15.96 19.55 37.17
N SER A 10 -15.37 19.34 38.34
CA SER A 10 -13.98 19.71 38.62
C SER A 10 -13.02 18.76 37.91
N ALA A 11 -11.82 19.24 37.65
CA ALA A 11 -10.76 18.46 37.00
C ALA A 11 -10.32 17.21 37.81
N GLU A 12 -10.75 17.10 39.04
CA GLU A 12 -10.48 15.95 39.92
C GLU A 12 -11.37 14.74 39.61
N ASP A 13 -12.62 14.97 39.16
CA ASP A 13 -13.55 13.89 38.81
C ASP A 13 -13.14 13.16 37.50
N VAL A 14 -12.40 13.82 36.62
CA VAL A 14 -11.87 13.23 35.37
C VAL A 14 -10.61 12.40 35.61
N VAL A 15 -9.89 12.66 36.69
CA VAL A 15 -8.66 11.92 37.07
C VAL A 15 -8.98 10.61 37.76
N GLU A 16 -10.08 10.55 38.52
CA GLU A 16 -10.47 9.30 39.20
C GLU A 16 -10.94 8.21 38.21
N ASP A 17 -11.63 8.56 37.13
CA ASP A 17 -12.07 7.60 36.12
C ASP A 17 -10.89 7.03 35.30
N VAL A 18 -9.81 7.80 35.10
CA VAL A 18 -8.61 7.34 34.34
C VAL A 18 -7.67 6.49 35.23
N VAL A 19 -7.71 6.68 36.56
CA VAL A 19 -6.86 5.91 37.50
C VAL A 19 -7.47 4.54 37.79
N GLN A 20 -8.78 4.33 37.60
CA GLN A 20 -9.41 3.03 37.79
C GLN A 20 -9.15 2.02 36.65
N GLU A 21 -8.76 2.46 35.43
CA GLU A 21 -8.38 1.57 34.32
C GLU A 21 -6.90 1.17 34.30
N ALA A 22 -6.02 1.85 35.05
CA ALA A 22 -4.57 1.60 35.00
C ALA A 22 -4.04 0.77 36.21
N GLY A 23 -4.90 0.24 37.05
CA GLY A 23 -4.50 -0.40 38.29
C GLY A 23 -4.80 -1.89 38.38
N VAL A 24 -4.17 -2.74 37.55
CA VAL A 24 -4.06 -4.18 37.85
C VAL A 24 -2.69 -4.73 37.46
N ALA A 25 -1.79 -4.71 38.45
CA ALA A 25 -0.72 -5.69 38.49
C ALA A 25 -0.28 -5.88 39.94
N GLY A 26 -0.66 -7.00 40.52
CA GLY A 26 -0.03 -7.53 41.71
C GLY A 26 -0.95 -7.83 42.89
N SER A 27 -1.75 -8.88 42.80
CA SER A 27 -2.06 -9.73 43.96
C SER A 27 -2.36 -11.14 43.49
N SER A 28 -1.63 -12.09 44.05
CA SER A 28 -1.91 -13.52 43.99
C SER A 28 -3.27 -13.81 44.62
N GLY A 29 -4.32 -13.77 43.82
CA GLY A 29 -5.67 -14.17 44.17
C GLY A 29 -6.08 -15.30 43.24
N THR A 30 -6.48 -16.42 43.82
CA THR A 30 -7.05 -17.62 43.20
C THR A 30 -7.89 -17.26 41.94
N ALA A 31 -7.41 -17.65 40.76
CA ALA A 31 -8.20 -17.65 39.56
C ALA A 31 -9.42 -18.55 39.79
N THR A 32 -10.59 -17.96 39.96
CA THR A 32 -11.84 -18.66 39.74
C THR A 32 -11.82 -19.03 38.27
N SER A 33 -11.55 -20.29 37.95
CA SER A 33 -11.70 -20.84 36.63
C SER A 33 -13.17 -20.67 36.25
N HIS A 34 -13.48 -19.63 35.47
CA HIS A 34 -14.72 -19.59 34.72
C HIS A 34 -14.66 -20.80 33.78
N GLU A 35 -15.47 -21.81 34.04
CA GLU A 35 -15.56 -22.98 33.21
C GLU A 35 -16.12 -22.51 31.87
N TYR A 36 -15.30 -22.59 30.81
CA TYR A 36 -15.71 -22.23 29.47
C TYR A 36 -16.86 -23.08 29.01
N GLY A 37 -18.05 -22.51 28.98
CA GLY A 37 -19.30 -23.21 28.71
C GLY A 37 -20.02 -22.69 27.46
N ALA A 38 -21.12 -23.32 27.10
CA ALA A 38 -21.93 -22.94 25.92
C ALA A 38 -22.48 -21.49 26.02
N SER A 39 -22.61 -20.95 27.22
CA SER A 39 -23.00 -19.55 27.48
C SER A 39 -21.96 -18.52 27.09
N ASP A 40 -20.69 -18.94 26.94
CA ASP A 40 -19.59 -18.05 26.55
C ASP A 40 -19.46 -17.95 25.02
N ILE A 41 -20.21 -18.76 24.28
CA ILE A 41 -20.28 -18.72 22.83
C ILE A 41 -21.42 -17.77 22.42
N THR A 42 -21.05 -16.56 22.00
CA THR A 42 -22.00 -15.58 21.45
C THR A 42 -22.10 -15.74 19.95
N VAL A 43 -23.30 -15.99 19.42
CA VAL A 43 -23.57 -15.96 17.99
C VAL A 43 -23.94 -14.53 17.60
N LEU A 44 -23.23 -13.95 16.66
CA LEU A 44 -23.53 -12.65 16.07
C LEU A 44 -24.18 -12.87 14.72
N GLU A 45 -25.32 -12.26 14.48
CA GLU A 45 -26.06 -12.40 13.23
C GLU A 45 -26.11 -11.06 12.45
N GLY A 46 -26.10 -11.13 11.12
CA GLY A 46 -26.32 -10.00 10.24
C GLY A 46 -25.30 -8.87 10.41
N LEU A 47 -25.78 -7.63 10.29
CA LEU A 47 -24.94 -6.42 10.32
C LEU A 47 -24.27 -6.14 11.69
N GLU A 48 -24.79 -6.70 12.76
CA GLU A 48 -24.20 -6.55 14.10
C GLU A 48 -22.81 -7.21 14.18
N ALA A 49 -22.61 -8.34 13.47
CA ALA A 49 -21.31 -8.99 13.38
C ALA A 49 -20.26 -8.09 12.73
N VAL A 50 -20.64 -7.33 11.70
CA VAL A 50 -19.77 -6.36 11.01
C VAL A 50 -19.36 -5.23 11.95
N ARG A 51 -20.33 -4.63 12.67
CA ARG A 51 -20.06 -3.53 13.61
C ARG A 51 -19.15 -3.94 14.75
N LYS A 52 -19.28 -5.17 15.24
CA LYS A 52 -18.51 -5.68 16.38
C LYS A 52 -17.07 -6.05 15.99
N ARG A 53 -16.82 -6.42 14.72
CA ARG A 53 -15.51 -6.79 14.19
C ARG A 53 -15.28 -6.21 12.79
N PRO A 54 -15.25 -4.88 12.64
CA PRO A 54 -15.13 -4.24 11.32
C PRO A 54 -13.83 -4.64 10.60
N GLY A 55 -12.72 -4.81 11.32
CA GLY A 55 -11.44 -5.22 10.74
C GLY A 55 -11.46 -6.54 9.97
N MET A 56 -12.43 -7.44 10.24
CA MET A 56 -12.59 -8.66 9.45
C MET A 56 -13.11 -8.40 8.02
N TYR A 57 -13.79 -7.27 7.80
CA TYR A 57 -14.44 -6.95 6.54
C TYR A 57 -13.71 -5.86 5.76
N ILE A 58 -13.14 -4.86 6.46
CA ILE A 58 -12.46 -3.70 5.85
C ILE A 58 -10.97 -3.60 6.23
N GLY A 59 -10.42 -4.60 6.92
CA GLY A 59 -9.02 -4.70 7.29
C GLY A 59 -8.60 -3.86 8.50
N SER A 60 -9.11 -2.64 8.67
CA SER A 60 -8.81 -1.77 9.82
C SER A 60 -9.92 -0.76 10.06
N THR A 61 -9.89 -0.03 11.17
CA THR A 61 -10.78 1.11 11.47
C THR A 61 -10.07 2.47 11.31
N GLY A 62 -8.82 2.46 10.92
CA GLY A 62 -8.05 3.65 10.57
C GLY A 62 -8.36 4.18 9.16
N PRO A 63 -7.58 5.14 8.65
CA PRO A 63 -7.78 5.78 7.34
C PRO A 63 -7.95 4.80 6.19
N ARG A 64 -7.19 3.70 6.17
CA ARG A 64 -7.27 2.66 5.13
C ARG A 64 -8.64 2.01 5.09
N GLY A 65 -9.18 1.58 6.23
CA GLY A 65 -10.51 0.97 6.31
C GLY A 65 -11.63 1.97 5.99
N LEU A 66 -11.41 3.26 6.31
CA LEU A 66 -12.33 4.33 5.94
C LEU A 66 -12.44 4.46 4.43
N HIS A 67 -11.31 4.56 3.70
CA HIS A 67 -11.30 4.66 2.24
C HIS A 67 -11.87 3.39 1.58
N HIS A 68 -11.72 2.23 2.22
CA HIS A 68 -12.28 0.97 1.71
C HIS A 68 -13.81 1.03 1.55
N LEU A 69 -14.52 1.79 2.39
CA LEU A 69 -15.97 2.00 2.21
C LEU A 69 -16.29 2.63 0.85
N VAL A 70 -15.49 3.61 0.42
CA VAL A 70 -15.67 4.26 -0.88
C VAL A 70 -15.43 3.26 -2.00
N TYR A 71 -14.35 2.46 -1.89
CA TYR A 71 -14.02 1.45 -2.89
C TYR A 71 -15.11 0.40 -3.05
N GLU A 72 -15.72 -0.08 -1.96
CA GLU A 72 -16.81 -1.06 -2.03
C GLU A 72 -18.06 -0.52 -2.74
N VAL A 73 -18.35 0.78 -2.60
CA VAL A 73 -19.47 1.40 -3.33
C VAL A 73 -19.13 1.57 -4.81
N VAL A 74 -17.94 2.11 -5.12
CA VAL A 74 -17.48 2.35 -6.50
C VAL A 74 -17.29 1.04 -7.26
N ASP A 75 -16.78 -0.02 -6.63
CA ASP A 75 -16.62 -1.35 -7.24
C ASP A 75 -17.96 -1.92 -7.74
N ASN A 76 -19.08 -1.62 -7.10
CA ASN A 76 -20.39 -2.02 -7.61
C ASN A 76 -20.76 -1.29 -8.91
N SER A 77 -20.39 -0.02 -9.03
CA SER A 77 -20.60 0.77 -10.25
C SER A 77 -19.62 0.32 -11.37
N VAL A 78 -18.40 -0.06 -11.01
CA VAL A 78 -17.42 -0.66 -11.95
C VAL A 78 -17.90 -2.03 -12.44
N ASP A 79 -18.55 -2.85 -11.60
CA ASP A 79 -19.15 -4.12 -12.03
C ASP A 79 -20.27 -3.88 -13.08
N GLU A 80 -21.06 -2.80 -12.97
CA GLU A 80 -21.98 -2.39 -14.02
C GLU A 80 -21.25 -1.97 -15.31
N ALA A 81 -20.07 -1.32 -15.20
CA ALA A 81 -19.25 -0.98 -16.36
C ALA A 81 -18.64 -2.22 -17.03
N LEU A 82 -18.13 -3.19 -16.25
CA LEU A 82 -17.64 -4.46 -16.76
C LEU A 82 -18.74 -5.28 -17.46
N ALA A 83 -19.98 -5.14 -16.99
CA ALA A 83 -21.15 -5.74 -17.63
C ALA A 83 -21.66 -4.95 -18.86
N GLY A 84 -21.03 -3.81 -19.19
CA GLY A 84 -21.34 -2.98 -20.36
C GLY A 84 -22.54 -2.02 -20.18
N TYR A 85 -22.98 -1.78 -18.94
CA TYR A 85 -24.17 -0.95 -18.68
C TYR A 85 -23.84 0.41 -18.07
N CYS A 86 -22.65 0.62 -17.53
CA CYS A 86 -22.23 1.90 -16.95
C CYS A 86 -21.08 2.50 -17.76
N THR A 87 -21.16 3.80 -18.03
CA THR A 87 -20.14 4.57 -18.76
C THR A 87 -19.61 5.76 -17.97
N HIS A 88 -20.27 6.13 -16.88
CA HIS A 88 -19.89 7.27 -16.04
C HIS A 88 -20.18 6.99 -14.57
N ILE A 89 -19.15 7.23 -13.74
CA ILE A 89 -19.21 7.18 -12.27
C ILE A 89 -18.78 8.54 -11.75
N GLU A 90 -19.61 9.13 -10.88
CA GLU A 90 -19.33 10.39 -10.21
C GLU A 90 -19.20 10.15 -8.70
N ILE A 91 -18.10 10.62 -8.12
CA ILE A 91 -17.83 10.54 -6.69
C ILE A 91 -17.71 11.95 -6.13
N VAL A 92 -18.44 12.26 -5.07
CA VAL A 92 -18.43 13.59 -4.43
C VAL A 92 -18.13 13.44 -2.94
N LEU A 93 -17.05 14.05 -2.48
CA LEU A 93 -16.76 14.25 -1.07
C LEU A 93 -17.52 15.49 -0.60
N GLN A 94 -18.64 15.27 0.10
CA GLN A 94 -19.57 16.34 0.45
C GLN A 94 -19.07 17.18 1.63
N ALA A 95 -19.43 18.45 1.64
CA ALA A 95 -19.05 19.40 2.69
C ALA A 95 -19.51 18.98 4.10
N ASP A 96 -20.56 18.17 4.21
CA ASP A 96 -21.11 17.65 5.46
C ASP A 96 -20.46 16.35 5.95
N GLY A 97 -19.38 15.91 5.28
CA GLY A 97 -18.62 14.70 5.61
C GLY A 97 -19.16 13.41 4.99
N GLY A 98 -20.21 13.50 4.16
CA GLY A 98 -20.73 12.38 3.40
C GLY A 98 -19.92 12.09 2.14
N VAL A 99 -20.04 10.86 1.63
CA VAL A 99 -19.58 10.50 0.29
C VAL A 99 -20.77 10.09 -0.55
N LYS A 100 -20.91 10.73 -1.70
CA LYS A 100 -21.95 10.43 -2.69
C LYS A 100 -21.31 9.79 -3.91
N VAL A 101 -21.80 8.62 -4.32
CA VAL A 101 -21.40 7.91 -5.53
C VAL A 101 -22.62 7.78 -6.45
N VAL A 102 -22.49 8.20 -7.69
CA VAL A 102 -23.53 8.14 -8.72
C VAL A 102 -23.03 7.34 -9.90
N ASP A 103 -23.81 6.39 -10.38
CA ASP A 103 -23.57 5.70 -11.64
C ASP A 103 -24.76 5.81 -12.58
N ASN A 104 -24.50 5.58 -13.87
CA ASN A 104 -25.51 5.49 -14.91
C ASN A 104 -25.75 4.04 -15.39
N GLY A 105 -25.54 3.06 -14.50
CA GLY A 105 -25.79 1.65 -14.76
C GLY A 105 -27.27 1.28 -14.81
N ARG A 106 -27.58 -0.02 -14.65
CA ARG A 106 -28.98 -0.51 -14.68
C ARG A 106 -29.80 -0.12 -13.45
N GLY A 107 -29.15 0.28 -12.37
CA GLY A 107 -29.76 0.46 -11.05
C GLY A 107 -30.07 -0.85 -10.32
N ILE A 108 -30.03 -0.83 -8.99
CA ILE A 108 -30.38 -1.98 -8.14
C ILE A 108 -31.85 -2.39 -8.42
N PRO A 109 -32.18 -3.70 -8.53
CA PRO A 109 -33.57 -4.13 -8.69
C PRO A 109 -34.47 -3.59 -7.56
N VAL A 110 -35.64 -3.04 -7.92
CA VAL A 110 -36.59 -2.44 -6.97
C VAL A 110 -37.77 -3.35 -6.62
N ASP A 111 -37.89 -4.47 -7.34
CA ASP A 111 -38.92 -5.48 -7.14
C ASP A 111 -38.79 -6.16 -5.76
N MET A 112 -39.90 -6.80 -5.33
CA MET A 112 -39.89 -7.63 -4.12
C MET A 112 -39.04 -8.87 -4.33
N HIS A 113 -38.10 -9.13 -3.41
CA HIS A 113 -37.27 -10.33 -3.45
C HIS A 113 -38.13 -11.58 -3.21
N PRO A 114 -38.00 -12.62 -4.07
CA PRO A 114 -38.93 -13.76 -4.05
C PRO A 114 -38.92 -14.57 -2.75
N THR A 115 -37.78 -14.68 -2.07
CA THR A 115 -37.63 -15.47 -0.83
C THR A 115 -37.69 -14.61 0.43
N GLU A 116 -37.14 -13.39 0.39
CA GLU A 116 -37.06 -12.52 1.57
C GLU A 116 -38.34 -11.69 1.78
N HIS A 117 -39.20 -11.60 0.77
CA HIS A 117 -40.45 -10.82 0.78
C HIS A 117 -40.25 -9.36 1.20
N LYS A 118 -39.10 -8.78 0.86
CA LYS A 118 -38.68 -7.39 1.08
C LYS A 118 -38.28 -6.77 -0.27
N PRO A 119 -38.27 -5.45 -0.41
CA PRO A 119 -37.69 -4.78 -1.58
C PRO A 119 -36.24 -5.25 -1.78
N THR A 120 -35.84 -5.58 -3.01
CA THR A 120 -34.48 -6.09 -3.29
C THR A 120 -33.41 -5.07 -2.84
N VAL A 121 -33.69 -3.77 -2.92
CA VAL A 121 -32.81 -2.73 -2.36
C VAL A 121 -32.56 -2.97 -0.87
N GLU A 122 -33.59 -3.23 -0.07
CA GLU A 122 -33.44 -3.52 1.36
C GLU A 122 -32.60 -4.79 1.59
N VAL A 123 -32.87 -5.85 0.82
CA VAL A 123 -32.14 -7.12 0.93
C VAL A 123 -30.67 -6.94 0.70
N VAL A 124 -30.28 -6.26 -0.38
CA VAL A 124 -28.87 -5.99 -0.74
C VAL A 124 -28.17 -5.13 0.30
N MET A 125 -28.89 -4.19 0.90
CA MET A 125 -28.33 -3.27 1.89
C MET A 125 -28.22 -3.87 3.30
N THR A 126 -29.03 -4.89 3.66
CA THR A 126 -29.13 -5.36 5.04
C THR A 126 -28.78 -6.82 5.27
N ILE A 127 -28.70 -7.63 4.23
CA ILE A 127 -28.39 -9.06 4.33
C ILE A 127 -26.98 -9.31 3.79
N LEU A 128 -26.12 -9.93 4.62
CA LEU A 128 -24.80 -10.37 4.21
C LEU A 128 -24.95 -11.54 3.21
N HIS A 129 -24.04 -11.60 2.23
CA HIS A 129 -24.06 -12.61 1.18
C HIS A 129 -25.32 -12.58 0.31
N ALA A 130 -25.93 -11.40 0.14
CA ALA A 130 -27.00 -11.17 -0.80
C ALA A 130 -26.51 -10.35 -1.98
N GLY A 131 -26.70 -10.82 -3.21
CA GLY A 131 -26.32 -10.07 -4.42
C GLY A 131 -26.50 -10.87 -5.69
N GLY A 132 -26.64 -10.18 -6.82
CA GLY A 132 -26.80 -10.76 -8.16
C GLY A 132 -25.53 -11.39 -8.75
N LYS A 133 -24.45 -11.48 -7.95
CA LYS A 133 -23.14 -12.03 -8.35
C LYS A 133 -23.01 -13.52 -8.03
N PHE A 134 -23.95 -14.09 -7.28
CA PHE A 134 -24.03 -15.52 -6.98
C PHE A 134 -24.92 -16.22 -8.01
N GLY A 135 -24.37 -16.97 -8.96
CA GLY A 135 -25.15 -17.82 -9.83
C GLY A 135 -25.25 -17.42 -11.30
N GLY A 136 -24.35 -16.59 -11.82
CA GLY A 136 -24.11 -16.44 -13.28
C GLY A 136 -25.16 -15.71 -14.11
N GLY A 137 -26.24 -15.21 -13.54
CA GLY A 137 -27.33 -14.59 -14.31
C GLY A 137 -27.21 -13.07 -14.51
N GLY A 138 -26.46 -12.36 -13.70
CA GLY A 138 -26.40 -10.90 -13.69
C GLY A 138 -25.09 -10.29 -14.17
N TYR A 139 -23.97 -10.96 -13.86
CA TYR A 139 -22.61 -10.51 -14.16
C TYR A 139 -21.75 -11.69 -14.58
N ALA A 140 -21.19 -11.65 -15.77
CA ALA A 140 -20.25 -12.67 -16.26
C ALA A 140 -18.88 -12.52 -15.58
N VAL A 141 -18.50 -11.30 -15.24
CA VAL A 141 -17.27 -10.93 -14.54
C VAL A 141 -17.61 -9.90 -13.48
N SER A 142 -17.08 -10.02 -12.28
CA SER A 142 -17.24 -9.01 -11.24
C SER A 142 -16.05 -8.97 -10.31
N GLY A 143 -15.71 -7.77 -9.78
CA GLY A 143 -14.71 -7.57 -8.72
C GLY A 143 -15.25 -7.93 -7.33
N GLY A 144 -16.55 -7.71 -7.12
CA GLY A 144 -17.24 -8.04 -5.88
C GLY A 144 -17.61 -9.51 -5.78
N LEU A 145 -16.84 -10.31 -5.00
CA LEU A 145 -17.00 -11.77 -4.93
C LEU A 145 -17.92 -12.25 -3.82
N HIS A 146 -18.04 -11.50 -2.74
CA HIS A 146 -18.62 -12.00 -1.49
C HIS A 146 -20.05 -11.52 -1.25
N GLY A 147 -20.56 -10.58 -2.06
CA GLY A 147 -21.91 -10.02 -1.90
C GLY A 147 -22.13 -9.34 -0.54
N VAL A 148 -21.07 -8.78 0.05
CA VAL A 148 -21.13 -8.15 1.38
C VAL A 148 -20.76 -6.67 1.36
N GLY A 149 -20.10 -6.16 0.31
CA GLY A 149 -19.51 -4.82 0.31
C GLY A 149 -20.48 -3.71 0.70
N ILE A 150 -21.59 -3.60 0.01
CA ILE A 150 -22.55 -2.53 0.28
C ILE A 150 -23.27 -2.69 1.64
N SER A 151 -23.53 -3.91 2.08
CA SER A 151 -24.11 -4.16 3.40
C SER A 151 -23.11 -3.87 4.53
N VAL A 152 -21.82 -4.05 4.28
CA VAL A 152 -20.73 -3.64 5.18
C VAL A 152 -20.66 -2.11 5.27
N VAL A 153 -20.71 -1.39 4.13
CA VAL A 153 -20.78 0.08 4.14
C VAL A 153 -21.97 0.57 4.95
N ASN A 154 -23.14 -0.04 4.75
CA ASN A 154 -24.36 0.30 5.49
C ASN A 154 -24.21 0.04 7.00
N ALA A 155 -23.63 -1.10 7.38
CA ALA A 155 -23.39 -1.46 8.79
C ALA A 155 -22.42 -0.49 9.50
N LEU A 156 -21.41 0.01 8.78
CA LEU A 156 -20.35 0.86 9.34
C LEU A 156 -20.61 2.35 9.17
N SER A 157 -21.81 2.70 8.67
CA SER A 157 -22.25 4.09 8.50
C SER A 157 -23.30 4.48 9.55
N SER A 158 -23.27 5.74 9.97
CA SER A 158 -24.31 6.35 10.79
C SER A 158 -25.61 6.55 10.01
N ARG A 159 -25.48 6.83 8.71
CA ARG A 159 -26.59 7.03 7.78
C ARG A 159 -26.19 6.62 6.36
N VAL A 160 -27.11 5.99 5.62
CA VAL A 160 -27.00 5.72 4.19
C VAL A 160 -28.29 6.10 3.49
N ASN A 161 -28.19 6.82 2.36
CA ASN A 161 -29.30 7.13 1.49
C ASN A 161 -29.06 6.46 0.13
N THR A 162 -30.00 5.65 -0.30
CA THR A 162 -29.96 4.94 -1.57
C THR A 162 -31.05 5.51 -2.47
N GLU A 163 -30.67 5.97 -3.66
CA GLU A 163 -31.56 6.37 -4.72
C GLU A 163 -31.31 5.49 -5.94
N VAL A 164 -32.35 4.94 -6.53
CA VAL A 164 -32.29 4.07 -7.70
C VAL A 164 -33.16 4.62 -8.81
N ARG A 165 -32.60 4.86 -9.97
CA ARG A 165 -33.31 5.23 -11.19
C ARG A 165 -33.53 3.95 -12.01
N ARG A 166 -34.78 3.46 -11.97
CA ARG A 166 -35.13 2.19 -12.63
C ARG A 166 -36.64 2.10 -12.90
N GLN A 167 -37.02 1.39 -13.92
CA GLN A 167 -38.42 1.17 -14.29
C GLN A 167 -39.21 2.46 -14.51
N GLY A 168 -38.55 3.51 -15.03
CA GLY A 168 -39.18 4.79 -15.34
C GLY A 168 -39.40 5.72 -14.14
N HIS A 169 -38.89 5.37 -12.95
CA HIS A 169 -39.05 6.16 -11.73
C HIS A 169 -37.77 6.22 -10.91
N VAL A 170 -37.71 7.25 -10.07
CA VAL A 170 -36.72 7.36 -9.00
C VAL A 170 -37.27 6.70 -7.73
N TRP A 171 -36.50 5.77 -7.16
CA TRP A 171 -36.83 5.05 -5.94
C TRP A 171 -35.87 5.43 -4.84
N ARG A 172 -36.38 5.65 -3.62
CA ARG A 172 -35.53 6.09 -2.49
C ARG A 172 -35.76 5.24 -1.25
N MET A 173 -34.66 4.93 -0.57
CA MET A 173 -34.68 4.26 0.71
C MET A 173 -33.51 4.75 1.57
N SER A 174 -33.76 4.94 2.86
CA SER A 174 -32.75 5.42 3.81
C SER A 174 -32.52 4.43 4.93
N PHE A 175 -31.31 4.42 5.45
CA PHE A 175 -30.85 3.57 6.53
C PHE A 175 -30.10 4.42 7.56
N ALA A 176 -30.19 4.04 8.83
CA ALA A 176 -29.48 4.69 9.93
C ALA A 176 -29.08 3.67 10.99
N ASP A 177 -28.37 4.12 12.01
CA ASP A 177 -28.00 3.34 13.21
C ASP A 177 -27.43 1.96 12.88
N GLY A 178 -26.43 1.92 11.97
CA GLY A 178 -25.76 0.67 11.59
C GLY A 178 -26.58 -0.20 10.66
N GLY A 179 -27.30 0.42 9.72
CA GLY A 179 -27.97 -0.23 8.60
C GLY A 179 -29.44 -0.57 8.81
N LYS A 180 -30.10 0.03 9.83
CA LYS A 180 -31.53 -0.16 10.05
C LYS A 180 -32.35 0.66 9.05
N PRO A 181 -33.31 0.05 8.32
CA PRO A 181 -34.19 0.79 7.42
C PRO A 181 -35.00 1.86 8.20
N GLN A 182 -35.08 3.07 7.61
CA GLN A 182 -35.85 4.18 8.19
C GLN A 182 -37.24 4.33 7.55
N GLY A 183 -37.69 3.30 6.86
CA GLY A 183 -38.97 3.24 6.15
C GLY A 183 -38.93 2.22 5.03
N GLY A 184 -39.99 2.10 4.26
CA GLY A 184 -40.02 1.25 3.06
C GLY A 184 -39.39 1.95 1.86
N LEU A 185 -39.23 1.21 0.76
CA LEU A 185 -38.84 1.76 -0.53
C LEU A 185 -39.93 2.66 -1.06
N VAL A 186 -39.61 3.92 -1.34
CA VAL A 186 -40.56 4.95 -1.79
C VAL A 186 -40.34 5.23 -3.27
N GLN A 187 -41.43 5.14 -4.07
CA GLN A 187 -41.42 5.56 -5.46
C GLN A 187 -41.57 7.09 -5.51
N GLY A 188 -40.70 7.76 -6.23
CA GLY A 188 -40.66 9.19 -6.45
C GLY A 188 -41.07 9.59 -7.86
N GLU A 189 -40.41 10.63 -8.38
CA GLU A 189 -40.67 11.24 -9.71
C GLU A 189 -40.34 10.27 -10.85
N GLU A 190 -40.96 10.55 -12.02
CA GLU A 190 -40.64 9.86 -13.27
C GLU A 190 -39.27 10.28 -13.81
N THR A 191 -38.54 9.33 -14.39
CA THR A 191 -37.26 9.56 -15.03
C THR A 191 -37.05 8.61 -16.21
N SER A 192 -36.35 9.08 -17.24
CA SER A 192 -35.89 8.26 -18.35
C SER A 192 -34.48 7.67 -18.10
N GLU A 193 -33.78 8.12 -17.05
CA GLU A 193 -32.44 7.68 -16.70
C GLU A 193 -32.48 6.38 -15.94
N THR A 194 -31.34 5.68 -15.96
CA THR A 194 -31.09 4.51 -15.11
C THR A 194 -29.81 4.74 -14.29
N GLY A 195 -29.67 4.03 -13.17
CA GLY A 195 -28.47 4.10 -12.34
C GLY A 195 -28.77 4.03 -10.86
N THR A 196 -27.68 4.09 -10.07
CA THR A 196 -27.75 4.09 -8.61
C THR A 196 -27.02 5.31 -8.07
N THR A 197 -27.58 5.90 -7.02
CA THR A 197 -26.89 6.92 -6.20
C THR A 197 -26.86 6.42 -4.77
N GLN A 198 -25.64 6.31 -4.22
CA GLN A 198 -25.40 5.95 -2.82
C GLN A 198 -24.75 7.13 -2.11
N THR A 199 -25.35 7.60 -1.03
CA THR A 199 -24.72 8.59 -0.16
C THR A 199 -24.58 7.98 1.24
N PHE A 200 -23.37 7.92 1.77
CA PHE A 200 -23.12 7.31 3.08
C PHE A 200 -22.27 8.23 3.97
N TYR A 201 -22.45 8.08 5.27
CA TYR A 201 -21.75 8.85 6.30
C TYR A 201 -21.10 7.87 7.27
N PRO A 202 -19.77 7.77 7.31
CA PRO A 202 -19.08 6.86 8.23
C PRO A 202 -19.47 7.10 9.69
N ASP A 203 -19.50 6.03 10.49
CA ASP A 203 -19.83 6.13 11.91
C ASP A 203 -18.59 6.50 12.73
N ALA A 204 -18.55 7.74 13.25
CA ALA A 204 -17.46 8.24 14.08
C ALA A 204 -17.23 7.44 15.39
N GLY A 205 -18.20 6.61 15.79
CA GLY A 205 -18.03 5.69 16.92
C GLY A 205 -17.26 4.41 16.58
N ILE A 206 -16.97 4.17 15.28
CA ILE A 206 -16.25 2.99 14.79
C ILE A 206 -14.87 3.37 14.24
N PHE A 207 -14.81 4.45 13.48
CA PHE A 207 -13.59 4.87 12.80
C PHE A 207 -12.78 5.85 13.64
N GLU A 208 -11.46 5.72 13.58
CA GLU A 208 -10.52 6.63 14.24
C GLU A 208 -10.57 8.05 13.65
N THR A 209 -10.93 8.15 12.36
CA THR A 209 -11.19 9.38 11.63
C THR A 209 -12.32 9.16 10.63
N THR A 210 -13.06 10.22 10.30
CA THR A 210 -14.07 10.22 9.22
C THR A 210 -13.68 11.16 8.07
N GLU A 211 -12.43 11.63 8.07
CA GLU A 211 -11.92 12.51 7.02
C GLU A 211 -11.29 11.68 5.89
N PHE A 212 -11.86 11.80 4.69
CA PHE A 212 -11.33 11.18 3.50
C PHE A 212 -10.19 11.99 2.90
N ASP A 213 -9.11 11.31 2.53
CA ASP A 213 -8.00 11.89 1.79
C ASP A 213 -8.29 11.89 0.29
N PHE A 214 -8.31 13.08 -0.32
CA PHE A 214 -8.62 13.26 -1.74
C PHE A 214 -7.57 12.60 -2.63
N GLU A 215 -6.28 12.75 -2.32
CA GLU A 215 -5.20 12.23 -3.16
C GLU A 215 -5.19 10.71 -3.19
N THR A 216 -5.46 10.07 -2.06
CA THR A 216 -5.61 8.60 -1.97
C THR A 216 -6.74 8.10 -2.89
N LEU A 217 -7.90 8.78 -2.87
CA LEU A 217 -9.02 8.43 -3.72
C LEU A 217 -8.73 8.75 -5.19
N ARG A 218 -8.12 9.90 -5.47
CA ARG A 218 -7.72 10.33 -6.81
C ARG A 218 -6.84 9.29 -7.50
N ALA A 219 -5.75 8.88 -6.84
CA ALA A 219 -4.84 7.88 -7.38
C ALA A 219 -5.55 6.55 -7.68
N ARG A 220 -6.43 6.10 -6.79
CA ARG A 220 -7.18 4.85 -6.96
C ARG A 220 -8.16 4.95 -8.13
N PHE A 221 -8.89 6.05 -8.29
CA PHE A 221 -9.88 6.21 -9.36
C PHE A 221 -9.24 6.42 -10.73
N GLN A 222 -8.08 7.07 -10.79
CA GLN A 222 -7.28 7.14 -12.01
C GLN A 222 -6.86 5.73 -12.46
N GLN A 223 -6.37 4.89 -11.55
CA GLN A 223 -6.05 3.50 -11.81
C GLN A 223 -7.26 2.70 -12.32
N MET A 224 -8.43 2.88 -11.69
CA MET A 224 -9.68 2.23 -12.11
C MET A 224 -10.10 2.65 -13.53
N ALA A 225 -9.92 3.93 -13.89
CA ALA A 225 -10.23 4.42 -15.23
C ALA A 225 -9.30 3.80 -16.29
N PHE A 226 -8.00 3.63 -16.01
CA PHE A 226 -7.09 2.91 -16.91
C PHE A 226 -7.48 1.44 -17.12
N LEU A 227 -7.94 0.77 -16.07
CA LEU A 227 -8.33 -0.66 -16.11
C LEU A 227 -9.68 -0.92 -16.80
N ASN A 228 -10.48 0.14 -16.98
CA ASN A 228 -11.81 0.07 -17.56
C ASN A 228 -11.90 1.03 -18.76
N LYS A 229 -11.39 0.59 -19.89
CA LYS A 229 -11.32 1.34 -21.15
C LYS A 229 -12.60 2.09 -21.46
N GLY A 230 -12.51 3.42 -21.65
CA GLY A 230 -13.63 4.31 -21.98
C GLY A 230 -14.57 4.68 -20.81
N LEU A 231 -14.37 4.10 -19.61
CA LEU A 231 -15.13 4.47 -18.41
C LEU A 231 -14.70 5.87 -17.94
N ARG A 232 -15.67 6.78 -17.80
CA ARG A 232 -15.45 8.11 -17.23
C ARG A 232 -15.65 8.05 -15.72
N ILE A 233 -14.66 8.51 -14.95
CA ILE A 233 -14.74 8.65 -13.50
C ILE A 233 -14.46 10.11 -13.13
N THR A 234 -15.40 10.71 -12.39
CA THR A 234 -15.29 12.09 -11.90
C THR A 234 -15.20 12.07 -10.39
N LEU A 235 -14.20 12.73 -9.82
CA LEU A 235 -14.05 12.93 -8.37
C LEU A 235 -14.09 14.41 -8.04
N THR A 236 -15.03 14.82 -7.17
CA THR A 236 -15.22 16.20 -6.73
C THR A 236 -15.06 16.30 -5.21
N ASP A 237 -14.32 17.29 -4.74
CA ASP A 237 -14.20 17.64 -3.32
C ASP A 237 -14.92 18.95 -3.02
N GLU A 238 -16.13 18.87 -2.43
CA GLU A 238 -16.92 20.02 -2.01
C GLU A 238 -16.45 20.64 -0.68
N ARG A 239 -15.52 20.00 0.02
CA ARG A 239 -14.99 20.46 1.32
C ARG A 239 -13.96 21.57 1.17
N ARG A 240 -13.38 21.72 -0.03
CA ARG A 240 -12.34 22.69 -0.35
C ARG A 240 -12.83 23.63 -1.46
N ALA A 241 -12.61 24.93 -1.25
CA ALA A 241 -12.72 25.88 -2.37
C ALA A 241 -11.67 25.54 -3.45
N PRO A 242 -11.95 25.83 -4.75
CA PRO A 242 -10.97 25.63 -5.80
C PRO A 242 -9.69 26.41 -5.45
N GLU A 243 -8.54 25.75 -5.54
CA GLU A 243 -7.27 26.47 -5.48
C GLU A 243 -7.18 27.34 -6.73
N GLU A 244 -6.89 28.65 -6.55
CA GLU A 244 -6.57 29.51 -7.69
C GLU A 244 -5.44 28.86 -8.47
N PRO A 245 -5.52 28.73 -9.80
CA PRO A 245 -4.48 28.12 -10.59
C PRO A 245 -3.18 28.90 -10.33
N SER A 246 -2.24 28.30 -9.63
CA SER A 246 -0.89 28.83 -9.54
C SER A 246 -0.30 28.76 -10.95
N GLU A 247 0.38 29.80 -11.40
CA GLU A 247 1.03 29.86 -12.73
C GLU A 247 2.06 28.72 -12.92
N ASP A 248 2.38 27.98 -11.86
CA ASP A 248 3.30 26.83 -11.81
C ASP A 248 2.58 25.48 -11.56
N ALA A 249 1.25 25.41 -11.59
CA ALA A 249 0.56 24.13 -11.55
C ALA A 249 0.87 23.39 -12.85
N ASP A 250 1.75 22.41 -12.77
CA ASP A 250 1.81 21.36 -13.80
C ASP A 250 0.40 20.84 -13.95
N LEU A 251 -0.24 21.22 -15.06
CA LEU A 251 -1.48 20.64 -15.52
C LEU A 251 -1.28 19.13 -15.44
N ASP A 252 -2.14 18.44 -14.73
CA ASP A 252 -2.21 16.98 -14.73
C ASP A 252 -2.39 16.61 -16.19
N LEU A 253 -1.26 16.34 -16.91
CA LEU A 253 -1.22 16.18 -18.37
C LEU A 253 -2.11 15.01 -18.84
N ASP A 254 -2.55 14.19 -17.86
CA ASP A 254 -3.42 13.03 -18.07
C ASP A 254 -4.88 13.30 -17.69
N ALA A 255 -5.20 14.45 -17.07
CA ALA A 255 -6.58 14.85 -16.88
C ALA A 255 -7.13 15.40 -18.21
N VAL A 256 -8.11 14.73 -18.77
CA VAL A 256 -8.77 15.21 -19.99
C VAL A 256 -9.51 16.51 -19.64
N ALA A 257 -8.98 17.65 -20.09
CA ALA A 257 -9.68 18.92 -20.02
C ALA A 257 -10.93 18.81 -20.91
N VAL A 258 -12.05 18.50 -20.31
CA VAL A 258 -13.34 18.58 -21.00
C VAL A 258 -13.73 20.06 -21.00
N GLU A 259 -13.58 20.71 -22.15
CA GLU A 259 -14.18 22.03 -22.41
C GLU A 259 -15.70 21.89 -22.33
N GLY A 260 -16.30 22.43 -21.29
CA GLY A 260 -17.73 22.59 -21.16
C GLY A 260 -18.32 22.02 -19.85
N GLU A 261 -18.79 22.94 -18.99
CA GLU A 261 -19.76 22.72 -17.91
C GLU A 261 -19.27 22.01 -16.63
N VAL A 262 -18.20 22.49 -16.02
CA VAL A 262 -18.02 22.32 -14.58
C VAL A 262 -18.09 23.71 -13.93
N PRO A 263 -19.01 23.96 -12.97
CA PRO A 263 -18.95 25.18 -12.19
C PRO A 263 -17.59 25.23 -11.48
N ALA A 264 -16.86 26.30 -11.63
CA ALA A 264 -15.54 26.52 -11.02
C ALA A 264 -15.60 26.71 -9.48
N GLU A 265 -16.50 26.00 -8.81
CA GLU A 265 -16.76 26.16 -7.37
C GLU A 265 -16.05 25.12 -6.50
N PHE A 266 -15.66 23.95 -7.06
CA PHE A 266 -15.09 22.84 -6.29
C PHE A 266 -13.89 22.21 -6.99
N HIS A 267 -13.00 21.61 -6.22
CA HIS A 267 -11.86 20.84 -6.77
C HIS A 267 -12.38 19.55 -7.42
N THR A 268 -12.30 19.47 -8.76
CA THR A 268 -12.82 18.33 -9.54
C THR A 268 -11.76 17.79 -10.48
N VAL A 269 -11.62 16.48 -10.54
CA VAL A 269 -10.78 15.77 -11.51
C VAL A 269 -11.64 14.77 -12.29
N VAL A 270 -11.31 14.60 -13.59
CA VAL A 270 -12.02 13.70 -14.49
C VAL A 270 -11.01 12.78 -15.17
N TYR A 271 -11.25 11.48 -15.12
CA TYR A 271 -10.42 10.46 -15.76
C TYR A 271 -11.25 9.68 -16.77
N GLN A 272 -10.72 9.57 -17.98
CA GLN A 272 -11.26 8.72 -19.04
C GLN A 272 -10.13 8.38 -20.01
N TYR A 273 -9.88 7.09 -20.22
CA TYR A 273 -8.78 6.61 -21.07
C TYR A 273 -9.33 5.67 -22.13
N ASP A 274 -9.29 6.12 -23.38
CA ASP A 274 -9.89 5.38 -24.50
C ASP A 274 -9.02 4.21 -24.96
N ASP A 275 -7.73 4.25 -24.69
CA ASP A 275 -6.77 3.18 -25.00
C ASP A 275 -6.43 2.31 -23.76
N GLY A 276 -7.03 2.59 -22.59
CA GLY A 276 -6.98 1.74 -21.39
C GLY A 276 -5.57 1.43 -20.90
N LEU A 277 -5.16 0.14 -20.92
CA LEU A 277 -3.83 -0.28 -20.43
C LEU A 277 -2.67 0.29 -21.24
N LEU A 278 -2.86 0.63 -22.51
CA LEU A 278 -1.85 1.29 -23.31
C LEU A 278 -1.53 2.68 -22.76
N ASP A 279 -2.57 3.45 -22.42
CA ASP A 279 -2.40 4.76 -21.78
C ASP A 279 -1.80 4.60 -20.37
N TYR A 280 -2.16 3.54 -19.67
CA TYR A 280 -1.61 3.26 -18.36
C TYR A 280 -0.09 3.04 -18.39
N VAL A 281 0.42 2.25 -19.35
CA VAL A 281 1.88 2.03 -19.51
C VAL A 281 2.59 3.33 -19.89
N LYS A 282 1.99 4.15 -20.76
CA LYS A 282 2.53 5.47 -21.10
C LYS A 282 2.60 6.37 -19.87
N HIS A 283 1.53 6.43 -19.09
CA HIS A 283 1.46 7.18 -17.82
C HIS A 283 2.55 6.75 -16.85
N LEU A 284 2.72 5.44 -16.61
CA LEU A 284 3.75 4.89 -15.72
C LEU A 284 5.17 5.23 -16.18
N ASN A 285 5.39 5.29 -17.50
CA ASN A 285 6.70 5.63 -18.07
C ASN A 285 6.96 7.13 -18.10
N SER A 286 5.92 7.95 -18.34
CA SER A 286 6.06 9.42 -18.34
C SER A 286 6.51 9.94 -16.99
N GLY A 287 5.96 9.39 -15.90
CA GLY A 287 6.37 9.72 -14.53
C GLY A 287 7.84 9.38 -14.21
N LYS A 288 8.45 8.44 -14.96
CA LYS A 288 9.86 8.05 -14.77
C LYS A 288 10.84 8.92 -15.56
N LYS A 289 10.37 9.66 -16.59
CA LYS A 289 11.20 10.48 -17.54
C LYS A 289 12.46 9.75 -18.01
N VAL A 290 12.33 8.45 -18.31
CA VAL A 290 13.42 7.59 -18.80
C VAL A 290 13.15 7.29 -20.26
N ASP A 291 14.20 7.35 -21.11
CA ASP A 291 14.07 7.03 -22.52
C ASP A 291 13.54 5.61 -22.73
N VAL A 292 12.63 5.48 -23.69
CA VAL A 292 12.09 4.17 -24.10
C VAL A 292 13.06 3.45 -25.02
N VAL A 293 13.09 2.11 -24.95
CA VAL A 293 13.89 1.26 -25.85
C VAL A 293 13.22 1.15 -27.23
N HIS A 294 11.88 1.26 -27.26
CA HIS A 294 11.06 1.27 -28.49
C HIS A 294 9.86 2.21 -28.27
N GLU A 295 9.45 2.90 -29.35
CA GLU A 295 8.43 3.94 -29.30
C GLU A 295 7.03 3.38 -28.99
N ASP A 296 6.65 2.28 -29.66
CA ASP A 296 5.31 1.71 -29.53
C ASP A 296 5.15 0.92 -28.24
N VAL A 297 4.03 1.12 -27.53
CA VAL A 297 3.62 0.24 -26.43
C VAL A 297 3.08 -1.06 -27.04
N ILE A 298 3.60 -2.20 -26.58
CA ILE A 298 3.13 -3.52 -26.99
C ILE A 298 1.86 -3.81 -26.21
N ALA A 299 0.72 -3.93 -26.89
CA ALA A 299 -0.56 -4.21 -26.26
C ALA A 299 -1.30 -5.30 -27.05
N PHE A 300 -1.97 -6.17 -26.35
CA PHE A 300 -2.87 -7.18 -26.91
C PHE A 300 -3.92 -7.64 -25.90
N GLU A 301 -5.04 -8.08 -26.44
CA GLU A 301 -6.16 -8.63 -25.67
C GLU A 301 -6.63 -9.94 -26.29
N THR A 302 -7.10 -10.86 -25.47
CA THR A 302 -7.65 -12.15 -25.91
C THR A 302 -8.64 -12.68 -24.89
N GLU A 303 -9.74 -13.25 -25.40
CA GLU A 303 -10.76 -13.91 -24.59
C GLU A 303 -10.85 -15.40 -24.94
N ASP A 304 -10.94 -16.23 -23.90
CA ASP A 304 -11.29 -17.66 -23.99
C ASP A 304 -12.75 -17.80 -23.52
N THR A 305 -13.65 -17.81 -24.48
CA THR A 305 -15.11 -17.85 -24.20
C THR A 305 -15.58 -19.17 -23.59
N GLU A 306 -14.83 -20.27 -23.79
CA GLU A 306 -15.17 -21.57 -23.20
C GLU A 306 -14.85 -21.60 -21.70
N ARG A 307 -13.77 -20.95 -21.32
CA ARG A 307 -13.31 -20.88 -19.92
C ARG A 307 -13.74 -19.59 -19.21
N HIS A 308 -14.36 -18.68 -19.93
CA HIS A 308 -14.73 -17.35 -19.42
C HIS A 308 -13.53 -16.61 -18.79
N ILE A 309 -12.40 -16.62 -19.48
CA ILE A 309 -11.19 -15.93 -19.08
C ILE A 309 -10.81 -14.96 -20.18
N ALA A 310 -10.64 -13.68 -19.85
CA ALA A 310 -10.06 -12.69 -20.74
C ALA A 310 -8.74 -12.16 -20.17
N LEU A 311 -7.80 -11.83 -21.06
CA LEU A 311 -6.55 -11.18 -20.74
C LEU A 311 -6.43 -9.92 -21.58
N GLU A 312 -6.16 -8.82 -20.94
CA GLU A 312 -5.70 -7.57 -21.54
C GLU A 312 -4.34 -7.24 -20.94
N MET A 313 -3.37 -6.89 -21.76
CA MET A 313 -2.07 -6.46 -21.26
C MET A 313 -1.40 -5.44 -22.18
N ALA A 314 -0.57 -4.61 -21.54
CA ALA A 314 0.30 -3.67 -22.24
C ALA A 314 1.69 -3.68 -21.58
N MET A 315 2.74 -3.47 -22.40
CA MET A 315 4.12 -3.42 -21.90
C MET A 315 5.02 -2.58 -22.78
N GLN A 316 6.09 -2.04 -22.19
CA GLN A 316 7.13 -1.30 -22.88
C GLN A 316 8.45 -1.40 -22.14
N TRP A 317 9.59 -1.53 -22.86
CA TRP A 317 10.91 -1.43 -22.25
C TRP A 317 11.44 -0.01 -22.28
N THR A 318 11.99 0.40 -21.17
CA THR A 318 12.67 1.69 -20.98
C THR A 318 14.15 1.46 -20.66
N ASN A 319 14.96 2.52 -20.63
CA ASN A 319 16.35 2.45 -20.22
C ASN A 319 16.55 2.37 -18.69
N ALA A 320 15.47 2.31 -17.90
CA ALA A 320 15.55 2.05 -16.47
C ALA A 320 16.21 0.70 -16.14
N TYR A 321 16.63 0.55 -14.90
CA TYR A 321 17.26 -0.68 -14.39
C TYR A 321 16.31 -1.54 -13.54
N SER A 322 15.22 -0.96 -13.06
CA SER A 322 14.18 -1.67 -12.31
C SER A 322 13.06 -2.15 -13.23
N GLU A 323 12.43 -3.28 -12.90
CA GLU A 323 11.16 -3.70 -13.48
C GLU A 323 9.97 -3.02 -12.76
N SER A 324 8.87 -2.84 -13.47
CA SER A 324 7.60 -2.31 -12.96
C SER A 324 6.47 -3.14 -13.57
N VAL A 325 6.13 -4.25 -12.90
CA VAL A 325 5.10 -5.18 -13.34
C VAL A 325 3.91 -5.07 -12.40
N HIS A 326 2.74 -4.71 -12.95
CA HIS A 326 1.50 -4.53 -12.23
C HIS A 326 0.46 -5.53 -12.69
N THR A 327 -0.15 -6.24 -11.76
CA THR A 327 -1.07 -7.32 -12.07
C THR A 327 -2.43 -7.12 -11.41
N TYR A 328 -3.47 -7.44 -12.18
CA TYR A 328 -4.86 -7.26 -11.78
C TYR A 328 -5.70 -8.49 -12.12
N ALA A 329 -6.66 -8.80 -11.27
CA ALA A 329 -7.70 -9.78 -11.51
C ALA A 329 -9.07 -9.16 -11.22
N ASN A 330 -9.95 -9.07 -12.23
CA ASN A 330 -11.24 -8.37 -12.15
C ASN A 330 -11.11 -6.96 -11.56
N THR A 331 -10.15 -6.17 -12.05
CA THR A 331 -9.81 -4.80 -11.59
C THR A 331 -9.17 -4.70 -10.18
N ILE A 332 -9.06 -5.81 -9.46
CA ILE A 332 -8.43 -5.87 -8.14
C ILE A 332 -6.91 -5.98 -8.31
N ASN A 333 -6.17 -5.12 -7.64
CA ASN A 333 -4.70 -5.15 -7.64
C ASN A 333 -4.19 -6.38 -6.86
N THR A 334 -3.49 -7.28 -7.57
CA THR A 334 -2.85 -8.46 -7.00
C THR A 334 -1.36 -8.20 -6.76
N HIS A 335 -1.06 -7.36 -5.77
CA HIS A 335 0.31 -6.90 -5.53
C HIS A 335 1.29 -8.00 -5.10
N GLU A 336 0.81 -9.15 -4.63
CA GLU A 336 1.61 -10.36 -4.40
C GLU A 336 1.66 -11.27 -5.65
N GLY A 337 1.15 -10.79 -6.79
CA GLY A 337 1.14 -11.51 -8.05
C GLY A 337 0.13 -12.67 -8.08
N GLY A 338 0.59 -13.83 -8.51
CA GLY A 338 -0.19 -15.05 -8.64
C GLY A 338 -0.02 -15.73 -9.98
N THR A 339 -0.94 -16.63 -10.32
CA THR A 339 -0.83 -17.51 -11.49
C THR A 339 -0.74 -16.77 -12.83
N HIS A 340 -1.37 -15.59 -12.96
CA HIS A 340 -1.28 -14.74 -14.16
C HIS A 340 0.13 -14.15 -14.32
N GLU A 341 0.74 -13.66 -13.25
CA GLU A 341 2.12 -13.16 -13.27
C GLU A 341 3.11 -14.29 -13.52
N GLU A 342 2.93 -15.44 -12.88
CA GLU A 342 3.77 -16.63 -13.13
C GLU A 342 3.73 -17.06 -14.60
N GLY A 343 2.54 -17.07 -15.21
CA GLY A 343 2.35 -17.37 -16.63
C GLY A 343 3.08 -16.37 -17.53
N PHE A 344 2.96 -15.09 -17.24
CA PHE A 344 3.66 -14.00 -17.92
C PHE A 344 5.19 -14.14 -17.82
N ARG A 345 5.74 -14.28 -16.61
CA ARG A 345 7.17 -14.41 -16.35
C ARG A 345 7.77 -15.63 -17.07
N ALA A 346 7.07 -16.75 -17.05
CA ALA A 346 7.49 -17.98 -17.75
C ALA A 346 7.48 -17.80 -19.28
N ALA A 347 6.43 -17.20 -19.84
CA ALA A 347 6.32 -16.92 -21.28
C ALA A 347 7.44 -16.00 -21.76
N MET A 348 7.64 -14.88 -21.05
CA MET A 348 8.68 -13.91 -21.38
C MET A 348 10.05 -14.56 -21.45
N THR A 349 10.42 -15.30 -20.42
CA THR A 349 11.76 -15.92 -20.33
C THR A 349 11.97 -16.97 -21.43
N SER A 350 11.00 -17.83 -21.68
CA SER A 350 11.11 -18.87 -22.70
C SER A 350 11.11 -18.31 -24.13
N LEU A 351 10.21 -17.36 -24.42
CA LEU A 351 10.05 -16.79 -25.75
C LEU A 351 11.27 -15.94 -26.17
N ILE A 352 11.73 -15.04 -25.29
CA ILE A 352 12.87 -14.16 -25.62
C ILE A 352 14.15 -14.98 -25.85
N ASN A 353 14.41 -15.98 -25.00
CA ASN A 353 15.58 -16.86 -25.22
C ASN A 353 15.46 -17.65 -26.53
N ARG A 354 14.30 -18.20 -26.87
CA ARG A 354 14.05 -18.91 -28.11
C ARG A 354 14.29 -17.99 -29.31
N TYR A 355 13.64 -16.82 -29.35
CA TYR A 355 13.76 -15.85 -30.43
C TYR A 355 15.21 -15.36 -30.61
N ALA A 356 15.90 -15.06 -29.50
CA ALA A 356 17.29 -14.60 -29.56
C ALA A 356 18.24 -15.64 -30.18
N ARG A 357 18.00 -16.94 -29.96
CA ARG A 357 18.76 -18.05 -30.57
C ARG A 357 18.39 -18.24 -32.05
N GLU A 358 17.10 -18.28 -32.38
CA GLU A 358 16.61 -18.41 -33.75
C GLU A 358 17.13 -17.30 -34.66
N LYS A 359 17.22 -16.08 -34.16
CA LYS A 359 17.76 -14.93 -34.88
C LYS A 359 19.30 -14.80 -34.74
N ASN A 360 20.00 -15.75 -34.13
CA ASN A 360 21.45 -15.73 -33.87
C ASN A 360 21.97 -14.49 -33.13
N ILE A 361 21.14 -13.87 -32.30
CA ILE A 361 21.54 -12.74 -31.42
C ILE A 361 22.35 -13.28 -30.23
N ILE A 362 21.98 -14.45 -29.71
CA ILE A 362 22.72 -15.22 -28.73
C ILE A 362 23.23 -16.48 -29.38
N LYS A 363 24.52 -16.83 -29.17
CA LYS A 363 25.14 -18.03 -29.72
C LYS A 363 24.71 -19.28 -28.92
N GLU A 364 24.72 -20.44 -29.58
CA GLU A 364 24.35 -21.72 -28.91
C GLU A 364 25.18 -22.04 -27.65
N LYS A 365 26.45 -21.59 -27.62
CA LYS A 365 27.35 -21.80 -26.49
C LYS A 365 27.18 -20.80 -25.34
N ASP A 366 26.44 -19.73 -25.54
CA ASP A 366 26.22 -18.70 -24.53
C ASP A 366 25.07 -19.16 -23.59
N ASP A 367 25.15 -18.79 -22.30
CA ASP A 367 24.09 -19.06 -21.34
C ASP A 367 22.78 -18.39 -21.71
N ASN A 368 21.66 -18.95 -21.26
CA ASN A 368 20.36 -18.31 -21.39
C ASN A 368 20.31 -17.03 -20.55
N LEU A 369 19.55 -16.05 -21.04
CA LEU A 369 19.15 -14.88 -20.27
C LEU A 369 18.21 -15.32 -19.12
N THR A 370 18.41 -14.78 -17.94
CA THR A 370 17.47 -15.00 -16.82
C THR A 370 16.23 -14.12 -16.99
N GLY A 371 15.18 -14.41 -16.21
CA GLY A 371 13.99 -13.60 -16.21
C GLY A 371 14.27 -12.13 -15.82
N ASP A 372 15.12 -11.90 -14.82
CA ASP A 372 15.49 -10.55 -14.37
C ASP A 372 16.28 -9.79 -15.47
N ASP A 373 17.17 -10.47 -16.21
CA ASP A 373 17.88 -9.84 -17.32
C ASP A 373 16.91 -9.33 -18.40
N ILE A 374 15.88 -10.12 -18.69
CA ILE A 374 14.88 -9.81 -19.72
C ILE A 374 13.95 -8.69 -19.28
N ARG A 375 13.59 -8.67 -17.98
CA ARG A 375 12.65 -7.69 -17.44
C ARG A 375 13.32 -6.40 -16.94
N GLU A 376 14.65 -6.29 -17.02
CA GLU A 376 15.33 -5.03 -16.68
C GLU A 376 14.78 -3.87 -17.54
N GLY A 377 14.19 -2.87 -16.87
CA GLY A 377 13.56 -1.71 -17.49
C GLY A 377 12.18 -1.97 -18.10
N LEU A 378 11.59 -3.13 -17.88
CA LEU A 378 10.23 -3.43 -18.34
C LEU A 378 9.19 -2.74 -17.46
N THR A 379 8.26 -2.03 -18.09
CA THR A 379 6.97 -1.64 -17.52
C THR A 379 5.89 -2.49 -18.15
N ALA A 380 5.09 -3.21 -17.36
CA ALA A 380 4.02 -4.06 -17.85
C ALA A 380 2.79 -3.99 -16.93
N VAL A 381 1.61 -3.97 -17.53
CA VAL A 381 0.33 -4.07 -16.85
C VAL A 381 -0.39 -5.30 -17.40
N ILE A 382 -0.85 -6.18 -16.51
CA ILE A 382 -1.49 -7.45 -16.84
C ILE A 382 -2.83 -7.47 -16.13
N SER A 383 -3.92 -7.47 -16.86
CA SER A 383 -5.29 -7.52 -16.34
C SER A 383 -5.98 -8.77 -16.84
N VAL A 384 -6.36 -9.66 -15.92
CA VAL A 384 -7.19 -10.83 -16.24
C VAL A 384 -8.62 -10.61 -15.73
N LYS A 385 -9.60 -11.02 -16.53
CA LYS A 385 -11.02 -11.04 -16.17
C LYS A 385 -11.49 -12.49 -16.18
N LEU A 386 -12.10 -12.95 -15.09
CA LEU A 386 -12.60 -14.31 -14.96
C LEU A 386 -13.88 -14.34 -14.12
N SER A 387 -14.75 -15.30 -14.40
CA SER A 387 -16.04 -15.43 -13.73
C SER A 387 -15.92 -15.83 -12.26
N GLU A 388 -14.95 -16.70 -11.94
CA GLU A 388 -14.76 -17.25 -10.59
C GLU A 388 -13.31 -17.10 -10.13
N PRO A 389 -12.84 -15.89 -9.76
CA PRO A 389 -11.50 -15.69 -9.27
C PRO A 389 -11.31 -16.30 -7.88
N GLN A 390 -10.22 -17.02 -7.71
CA GLN A 390 -9.78 -17.62 -6.46
C GLN A 390 -8.56 -16.84 -5.97
N PHE A 391 -8.67 -16.21 -4.81
CA PHE A 391 -7.58 -15.47 -4.20
C PHE A 391 -7.02 -16.19 -2.97
N GLU A 392 -5.73 -16.07 -2.75
CA GLU A 392 -5.12 -16.47 -1.51
C GLU A 392 -5.41 -15.38 -0.45
N GLY A 393 -6.30 -15.70 0.51
CA GLY A 393 -6.67 -14.82 1.62
C GLY A 393 -7.78 -13.81 1.32
N GLN A 394 -8.28 -13.19 2.40
CA GLN A 394 -9.38 -12.21 2.39
C GLN A 394 -9.03 -10.90 1.67
N THR A 395 -7.77 -10.51 1.70
CA THR A 395 -7.26 -9.26 1.13
C THR A 395 -7.12 -9.28 -0.39
N LYS A 396 -7.35 -10.44 -1.03
CA LYS A 396 -7.35 -10.65 -2.50
C LYS A 396 -6.00 -10.25 -3.17
N THR A 397 -4.90 -10.38 -2.45
CA THR A 397 -3.58 -9.87 -2.86
C THR A 397 -2.90 -10.75 -3.89
N LYS A 398 -3.29 -12.03 -4.01
CA LYS A 398 -2.67 -13.01 -4.89
C LYS A 398 -3.71 -13.91 -5.56
N LEU A 399 -3.61 -14.06 -6.89
CA LEU A 399 -4.51 -14.91 -7.67
C LEU A 399 -4.04 -16.38 -7.66
N GLY A 400 -4.95 -17.30 -7.32
CA GLY A 400 -4.67 -18.74 -7.17
C GLY A 400 -5.12 -19.65 -8.31
N ASN A 401 -5.96 -19.17 -9.23
CA ASN A 401 -6.53 -19.98 -10.33
C ASN A 401 -5.47 -20.64 -11.20
N SER A 402 -5.30 -21.96 -11.12
CA SER A 402 -4.22 -22.68 -11.82
C SER A 402 -4.34 -22.65 -13.34
N GLU A 403 -5.58 -22.63 -13.88
CA GLU A 403 -5.87 -22.57 -15.32
C GLU A 403 -5.40 -21.25 -15.96
N VAL A 404 -5.38 -20.15 -15.21
CA VAL A 404 -4.96 -18.83 -15.68
C VAL A 404 -3.48 -18.81 -16.09
N LYS A 405 -2.62 -19.53 -15.37
CA LYS A 405 -1.18 -19.60 -15.69
C LYS A 405 -0.93 -20.07 -17.11
N GLY A 406 -1.55 -21.19 -17.50
CA GLY A 406 -1.39 -21.76 -18.84
C GLY A 406 -2.01 -20.90 -19.94
N PHE A 407 -3.14 -20.26 -19.64
CA PHE A 407 -3.80 -19.32 -20.55
C PHE A 407 -2.93 -18.10 -20.81
N VAL A 408 -2.47 -17.40 -19.77
CA VAL A 408 -1.60 -16.23 -19.90
C VAL A 408 -0.29 -16.58 -20.60
N GLN A 409 0.33 -17.72 -20.25
CA GLN A 409 1.56 -18.15 -20.89
C GLN A 409 1.39 -18.33 -22.42
N ARG A 410 0.30 -18.93 -22.85
CA ARG A 410 -0.02 -19.09 -24.28
C ARG A 410 -0.22 -17.74 -24.95
N VAL A 411 -1.13 -16.90 -24.43
CA VAL A 411 -1.47 -15.61 -25.04
C VAL A 411 -0.25 -14.68 -25.13
N VAL A 412 0.57 -14.64 -24.09
CA VAL A 412 1.82 -13.83 -24.10
C VAL A 412 2.81 -14.39 -25.12
N THR A 413 2.94 -15.72 -25.22
CA THR A 413 3.83 -16.34 -26.22
C THR A 413 3.40 -15.99 -27.63
N ASP A 414 2.11 -16.03 -27.91
CA ASP A 414 1.56 -15.75 -29.25
C ASP A 414 1.62 -14.23 -29.55
N GLY A 415 1.09 -13.38 -28.66
CA GLY A 415 1.01 -11.93 -28.89
C GLY A 415 2.38 -11.25 -28.95
N LEU A 416 3.25 -11.52 -27.97
CA LEU A 416 4.61 -10.98 -27.98
C LEU A 416 5.46 -11.61 -29.09
N GLY A 417 5.27 -12.91 -29.39
CA GLY A 417 5.96 -13.60 -30.48
C GLY A 417 5.66 -12.94 -31.84
N ASP A 418 4.41 -12.65 -32.09
CA ASP A 418 3.97 -11.94 -33.31
C ASP A 418 4.57 -10.52 -33.38
N TRP A 419 4.60 -9.79 -32.26
CA TRP A 419 5.24 -8.47 -32.23
C TRP A 419 6.76 -8.54 -32.53
N LEU A 420 7.48 -9.50 -31.93
CA LEU A 420 8.92 -9.68 -32.17
C LEU A 420 9.22 -9.96 -33.65
N GLU A 421 8.40 -10.77 -34.32
CA GLU A 421 8.58 -11.07 -35.76
C GLU A 421 8.25 -9.87 -36.65
N ARG A 422 7.25 -9.06 -36.29
CA ARG A 422 6.89 -7.86 -37.07
C ARG A 422 7.85 -6.70 -36.83
N ASN A 423 8.52 -6.64 -35.70
CA ASN A 423 9.37 -5.51 -35.27
C ASN A 423 10.82 -5.95 -35.00
N PRO A 424 11.57 -6.48 -36.02
CA PRO A 424 12.88 -7.09 -35.76
C PRO A 424 13.96 -6.09 -35.30
N GLY A 425 13.80 -4.79 -35.57
CA GLY A 425 14.68 -3.72 -35.07
C GLY A 425 14.51 -3.54 -33.55
N PRO A 426 13.34 -3.09 -33.09
CA PRO A 426 13.00 -2.97 -31.69
C PRO A 426 13.22 -4.26 -30.88
N ALA A 427 12.86 -5.43 -31.44
CA ALA A 427 13.11 -6.72 -30.83
C ALA A 427 14.60 -6.97 -30.52
N ARG A 428 15.47 -6.59 -31.48
CA ARG A 428 16.92 -6.70 -31.29
C ARG A 428 17.42 -5.76 -30.19
N ASP A 429 16.86 -4.56 -30.06
CA ASP A 429 17.28 -3.59 -29.06
C ASP A 429 16.86 -4.02 -27.66
N VAL A 430 15.65 -4.57 -27.49
CA VAL A 430 15.20 -5.23 -26.24
C VAL A 430 16.15 -6.36 -25.85
N ILE A 431 16.48 -7.26 -26.79
CA ILE A 431 17.39 -8.38 -26.48
C ILE A 431 18.82 -7.90 -26.18
N ARG A 432 19.32 -6.86 -26.84
CA ARG A 432 20.62 -6.27 -26.52
C ARG A 432 20.67 -5.68 -25.13
N LYS A 433 19.57 -5.03 -24.70
CA LYS A 433 19.45 -4.54 -23.32
C LYS A 433 19.51 -5.71 -22.33
N ALA A 434 18.77 -6.78 -22.56
CA ALA A 434 18.79 -7.98 -21.73
C ALA A 434 20.19 -8.65 -21.69
N ILE A 435 20.90 -8.72 -22.82
CA ILE A 435 22.29 -9.21 -22.87
C ILE A 435 23.22 -8.31 -22.04
N SER A 436 23.05 -6.99 -22.12
CA SER A 436 23.82 -6.04 -21.32
C SER A 436 23.56 -6.22 -19.81
N ALA A 437 22.32 -6.49 -19.42
CA ALA A 437 21.93 -6.81 -18.03
C ALA A 437 22.60 -8.11 -17.57
N ALA A 438 22.55 -9.18 -18.37
CA ALA A 438 23.19 -10.46 -18.09
C ALA A 438 24.71 -10.32 -17.90
N GLN A 439 25.37 -9.55 -18.79
CA GLN A 439 26.81 -9.28 -18.68
C GLN A 439 27.17 -8.56 -17.38
N ALA A 440 26.39 -7.56 -17.00
CA ALA A 440 26.56 -6.83 -15.75
C ALA A 440 26.37 -7.75 -14.53
N ARG A 441 25.31 -8.57 -14.50
CA ARG A 441 25.07 -9.56 -13.45
C ARG A 441 26.22 -10.57 -13.32
N MET A 442 26.69 -11.11 -14.44
CA MET A 442 27.83 -12.04 -14.47
C MET A 442 29.14 -11.39 -13.98
N ALA A 443 29.40 -10.14 -14.38
CA ALA A 443 30.56 -9.38 -13.91
C ALA A 443 30.52 -9.16 -12.39
N ALA A 444 29.34 -8.79 -11.85
CA ALA A 444 29.12 -8.61 -10.43
C ALA A 444 29.31 -9.93 -9.64
N ARG A 445 28.78 -11.05 -10.16
CA ARG A 445 28.98 -12.39 -9.56
C ARG A 445 30.46 -12.77 -9.52
N LYS A 446 31.18 -12.57 -10.62
CA LYS A 446 32.62 -12.84 -10.69
C LYS A 446 33.43 -11.96 -9.74
N ALA A 447 33.09 -10.69 -9.62
CA ALA A 447 33.72 -9.78 -8.66
C ALA A 447 33.52 -10.23 -7.22
N ARG A 448 32.31 -10.66 -6.87
CA ARG A 448 31.97 -11.21 -5.55
C ARG A 448 32.75 -12.51 -5.24
N ASP A 449 32.80 -13.43 -6.20
CA ASP A 449 33.49 -14.70 -6.04
C ASP A 449 35.00 -14.48 -5.90
N ASN A 450 35.55 -13.51 -6.64
CA ASN A 450 36.97 -13.13 -6.50
C ASN A 450 37.28 -12.47 -5.16
N ALA A 451 36.36 -11.65 -4.62
CA ALA A 451 36.51 -11.08 -3.29
C ALA A 451 36.47 -12.16 -2.20
N ARG A 452 35.60 -13.16 -2.33
CA ARG A 452 35.55 -14.33 -1.42
C ARG A 452 36.83 -15.20 -1.48
N ARG A 453 37.46 -15.33 -2.65
CA ARG A 453 38.71 -16.11 -2.82
C ARG A 453 39.95 -15.40 -2.27
N LYS A 454 39.94 -14.07 -2.14
CA LYS A 454 41.07 -13.28 -1.67
C LYS A 454 41.25 -13.28 -0.14
N SER A 455 40.30 -13.79 0.63
CA SER A 455 40.41 -13.93 2.10
C SER A 455 40.16 -15.37 2.57
N PRO A 456 41.10 -16.32 2.34
CA PRO A 456 40.94 -17.68 2.85
C PRO A 456 41.06 -17.79 4.38
N LEU A 457 41.50 -16.74 5.07
CA LEU A 457 41.67 -16.68 6.53
C LEU A 457 40.53 -16.00 7.29
N GLU A 458 39.59 -15.30 6.59
CA GLU A 458 38.34 -14.76 7.17
C GLU A 458 37.21 -15.77 6.93
N SER A 459 37.40 -16.96 7.43
CA SER A 459 36.67 -18.18 7.09
C SER A 459 35.33 -18.37 7.75
N PHE A 460 34.62 -17.31 8.11
CA PHE A 460 33.20 -17.35 8.47
C PHE A 460 32.51 -16.17 7.84
N GLY A 461 32.02 -16.31 6.64
CA GLY A 461 31.26 -15.47 5.73
C GLY A 461 30.41 -14.28 6.23
N MET A 462 30.74 -13.75 7.40
CA MET A 462 30.05 -12.63 8.03
C MET A 462 30.74 -11.31 7.77
N PRO A 463 30.03 -10.19 7.55
CA PRO A 463 30.64 -8.87 7.43
C PRO A 463 31.45 -8.57 8.70
N GLY A 464 32.72 -8.17 8.56
CA GLY A 464 33.56 -7.80 9.70
C GLY A 464 33.02 -6.69 10.60
N LYS A 465 32.02 -5.96 10.12
CA LYS A 465 31.29 -4.93 10.86
C LYS A 465 30.13 -5.46 11.68
N LEU A 466 29.57 -6.62 11.33
CA LEU A 466 28.40 -7.18 11.99
C LEU A 466 28.76 -7.66 13.40
N SER A 467 28.10 -7.10 14.39
CA SER A 467 28.10 -7.65 15.74
C SER A 467 26.90 -8.56 15.90
N ASP A 468 27.05 -9.83 15.58
CA ASP A 468 25.97 -10.81 15.53
C ASP A 468 25.42 -11.19 16.91
N CYS A 469 24.22 -11.74 16.96
CA CYS A 469 23.61 -12.32 18.16
C CYS A 469 23.98 -13.81 18.28
N SER A 470 23.88 -14.36 19.49
CA SER A 470 24.23 -15.75 19.77
C SER A 470 23.12 -16.75 19.47
N SER A 471 21.86 -16.32 19.49
CA SER A 471 20.70 -17.14 19.13
C SER A 471 20.73 -17.49 17.64
N LYS A 472 20.28 -18.71 17.30
CA LYS A 472 20.11 -19.20 15.93
C LYS A 472 18.64 -19.32 15.52
N ASN A 473 17.70 -18.96 16.41
CA ASN A 473 16.28 -18.94 16.06
C ASN A 473 15.93 -17.58 15.43
N PRO A 474 15.64 -17.52 14.11
CA PRO A 474 15.36 -16.26 13.41
C PRO A 474 14.17 -15.48 14.01
N GLU A 475 13.15 -16.17 14.52
CA GLU A 475 11.96 -15.55 15.13
C GLU A 475 12.29 -14.71 16.37
N LYS A 476 13.34 -15.08 17.10
CA LYS A 476 13.80 -14.37 18.30
C LYS A 476 14.88 -13.35 17.98
N CYS A 477 15.46 -13.42 16.79
CA CYS A 477 16.59 -12.59 16.40
C CYS A 477 16.16 -11.34 15.65
N GLU A 478 16.81 -10.24 15.95
CA GLU A 478 16.63 -8.98 15.27
C GLU A 478 17.97 -8.33 14.94
N VAL A 479 18.02 -7.61 13.81
CA VAL A 479 19.22 -6.88 13.39
C VAL A 479 18.91 -5.39 13.28
N TYR A 480 19.71 -4.57 13.93
CA TYR A 480 19.67 -3.13 13.81
C TYR A 480 20.65 -2.67 12.75
N ILE A 481 20.14 -2.00 11.73
CA ILE A 481 20.93 -1.28 10.74
C ILE A 481 21.12 0.12 11.28
N VAL A 482 22.33 0.46 11.72
CA VAL A 482 22.60 1.68 12.49
C VAL A 482 23.46 2.64 11.67
N GLU A 483 23.07 3.91 11.65
CA GLU A 483 23.86 4.96 11.00
C GLU A 483 25.12 5.27 11.77
N GLY A 484 26.28 5.12 11.09
CA GLY A 484 27.59 5.50 11.61
C GLY A 484 28.21 4.56 12.66
N ASP A 485 29.52 4.65 12.78
CA ASP A 485 30.29 3.84 13.72
C ASP A 485 30.09 4.30 15.20
N SER A 486 29.74 5.55 15.43
CA SER A 486 29.53 6.10 16.79
C SER A 486 28.26 5.55 17.43
N ALA A 487 27.11 5.70 16.74
CA ALA A 487 25.84 5.14 17.20
C ALA A 487 25.88 3.61 17.20
N GLY A 488 26.57 3.00 16.21
CA GLY A 488 26.82 1.56 16.18
C GLY A 488 27.61 1.07 17.40
N GLY A 489 28.55 1.88 17.91
CA GLY A 489 29.32 1.58 19.13
C GLY A 489 28.46 1.63 20.39
N SER A 490 27.56 2.60 20.53
CA SER A 490 26.60 2.70 21.63
C SER A 490 25.59 1.55 21.57
N ALA A 491 25.01 1.28 20.41
CA ALA A 491 24.07 0.17 20.18
C ALA A 491 24.71 -1.19 20.50
N LYS A 492 25.95 -1.42 20.09
CA LYS A 492 26.69 -2.66 20.39
C LYS A 492 26.88 -2.87 21.89
N ARG A 493 27.10 -1.80 22.67
CA ARG A 493 27.28 -1.90 24.13
C ARG A 493 25.94 -2.07 24.84
N GLY A 494 24.88 -1.42 24.36
CA GLY A 494 23.55 -1.46 24.96
C GLY A 494 22.73 -2.71 24.63
N ARG A 495 22.98 -3.38 23.52
CA ARG A 495 22.16 -4.47 22.97
C ARG A 495 22.06 -5.69 23.89
N ASN A 496 21.01 -6.49 23.70
CA ASN A 496 20.97 -7.87 24.17
C ASN A 496 21.79 -8.76 23.23
N PRO A 497 22.98 -9.28 23.65
CA PRO A 497 23.84 -10.09 22.77
C PRO A 497 23.23 -11.43 22.36
N GLU A 498 22.19 -11.90 23.04
CA GLU A 498 21.52 -13.16 22.72
C GLU A 498 20.67 -13.05 21.47
N THR A 499 19.89 -11.97 21.34
CA THR A 499 18.86 -11.84 20.31
C THR A 499 19.05 -10.68 19.35
N GLN A 500 19.90 -9.69 19.71
CA GLN A 500 20.08 -8.47 18.92
C GLN A 500 21.44 -8.42 18.24
N ALA A 501 21.44 -8.26 16.92
CA ALA A 501 22.62 -8.01 16.10
C ALA A 501 22.69 -6.54 15.69
N ILE A 502 23.92 -5.99 15.55
CA ILE A 502 24.16 -4.61 15.12
C ILE A 502 25.02 -4.61 13.87
N LEU A 503 24.52 -3.94 12.82
CA LEU A 503 25.24 -3.69 11.58
C LEU A 503 25.37 -2.18 11.35
N PRO A 504 26.50 -1.55 11.68
CA PRO A 504 26.73 -0.15 11.41
C PRO A 504 26.99 0.08 9.91
N LEU A 505 26.37 1.13 9.35
CA LEU A 505 26.59 1.58 7.99
C LEU A 505 27.49 2.83 7.98
N ARG A 506 28.43 2.89 7.05
CA ARG A 506 29.32 4.05 6.89
C ARG A 506 28.79 5.01 5.82
N GLY A 507 27.93 5.93 6.26
CA GLY A 507 27.34 6.96 5.40
C GLY A 507 26.23 6.43 4.47
N LYS A 508 25.90 7.24 3.47
CA LYS A 508 24.82 6.97 2.52
C LYS A 508 25.18 5.79 1.62
N ILE A 509 24.25 4.84 1.50
CA ILE A 509 24.41 3.73 0.56
C ILE A 509 24.15 4.21 -0.88
N LEU A 510 24.51 3.38 -1.85
CA LEU A 510 24.22 3.64 -3.26
C LEU A 510 22.71 3.74 -3.48
N ASN A 511 22.28 4.78 -4.20
CA ASN A 511 20.90 4.86 -4.70
C ASN A 511 20.69 3.83 -5.81
N VAL A 512 19.96 2.78 -5.48
CA VAL A 512 19.71 1.65 -6.41
C VAL A 512 18.64 1.96 -7.45
N GLU A 513 17.87 3.03 -7.29
CA GLU A 513 16.95 3.51 -8.33
C GLU A 513 17.70 4.01 -9.57
N ARG A 514 18.89 4.60 -9.37
CA ARG A 514 19.75 5.15 -10.42
C ARG A 514 20.94 4.26 -10.78
N ALA A 515 21.05 3.09 -10.21
CA ALA A 515 22.21 2.24 -10.39
C ALA A 515 21.81 0.84 -10.80
N ARG A 516 22.53 0.29 -11.75
CA ARG A 516 22.39 -1.11 -12.15
C ARG A 516 22.71 -2.04 -11.00
N LEU A 517 22.13 -3.23 -11.02
CA LEU A 517 22.31 -4.27 -9.99
C LEU A 517 23.79 -4.63 -9.76
N ASP A 518 24.63 -4.61 -10.80
CA ASP A 518 26.07 -4.88 -10.67
C ASP A 518 26.78 -3.84 -9.79
N LYS A 519 26.43 -2.57 -9.92
CA LYS A 519 26.96 -1.50 -9.06
C LYS A 519 26.43 -1.62 -7.63
N ALA A 520 25.15 -1.98 -7.48
CA ALA A 520 24.56 -2.25 -6.16
C ALA A 520 25.28 -3.40 -5.47
N LEU A 521 25.51 -4.51 -6.18
CA LEU A 521 26.27 -5.67 -5.70
C LEU A 521 27.76 -5.38 -5.50
N GLY A 522 28.32 -4.37 -6.16
CA GLY A 522 29.68 -3.87 -5.93
C GLY A 522 29.81 -2.99 -4.67
N ASN A 523 28.71 -2.47 -4.13
CA ASN A 523 28.74 -1.62 -2.95
C ASN A 523 28.95 -2.43 -1.67
N ALA A 524 29.94 -2.06 -0.87
CA ALA A 524 30.34 -2.81 0.33
C ALA A 524 29.24 -2.86 1.41
N GLU A 525 28.47 -1.77 1.56
CA GLU A 525 27.38 -1.69 2.54
C GLU A 525 26.20 -2.59 2.12
N VAL A 526 25.84 -2.59 0.83
CA VAL A 526 24.81 -3.47 0.27
C VAL A 526 25.23 -4.94 0.41
N GLN A 527 26.49 -5.28 0.10
CA GLN A 527 27.01 -6.64 0.30
C GLN A 527 26.96 -7.06 1.77
N SER A 528 27.27 -6.14 2.69
CA SER A 528 27.20 -6.41 4.13
C SER A 528 25.78 -6.75 4.58
N MET A 529 24.77 -6.05 4.07
CA MET A 529 23.36 -6.32 4.36
C MET A 529 22.91 -7.66 3.77
N ILE A 530 23.20 -7.93 2.50
CA ILE A 530 22.88 -9.22 1.84
C ILE A 530 23.47 -10.40 2.65
N THR A 531 24.72 -10.25 3.07
CA THR A 531 25.41 -11.30 3.84
C THR A 531 24.84 -11.44 5.26
N ALA A 532 24.50 -10.33 5.91
CA ALA A 532 23.90 -10.34 7.24
C ALA A 532 22.52 -10.99 7.24
N PHE A 533 21.64 -10.63 6.29
CA PHE A 533 20.29 -11.21 6.19
C PHE A 533 20.32 -12.68 5.78
N GLY A 534 21.25 -13.07 4.90
CA GLY A 534 21.38 -14.44 4.41
C GLY A 534 20.46 -14.81 3.27
N THR A 535 19.51 -13.96 2.92
CA THR A 535 18.45 -14.23 1.94
C THR A 535 18.89 -14.20 0.48
N GLY A 536 20.02 -13.56 0.18
CA GLY A 536 20.35 -13.19 -1.21
C GLY A 536 19.61 -11.93 -1.65
N ILE A 537 19.51 -11.71 -2.97
CA ILE A 537 18.92 -10.52 -3.58
C ILE A 537 18.37 -10.86 -4.99
N GLY A 538 17.30 -10.24 -5.43
CA GLY A 538 16.68 -10.47 -6.74
C GLY A 538 16.24 -11.93 -6.92
N GLU A 539 16.58 -12.57 -8.04
CA GLU A 539 16.24 -14.00 -8.30
C GLU A 539 16.86 -14.99 -7.31
N ASP A 540 18.01 -14.64 -6.70
CA ASP A 540 18.67 -15.47 -5.67
C ASP A 540 18.02 -15.28 -4.27
N PHE A 541 16.97 -14.47 -4.16
CA PHE A 541 16.32 -14.19 -2.87
C PHE A 541 15.56 -15.42 -2.36
N ASP A 542 15.87 -15.82 -1.13
CA ASP A 542 15.24 -16.96 -0.45
C ASP A 542 14.88 -16.56 0.98
N LEU A 543 13.58 -16.32 1.21
CA LEU A 543 13.06 -15.91 2.50
C LEU A 543 13.31 -16.94 3.61
N ALA A 544 13.33 -18.24 3.28
CA ALA A 544 13.58 -19.30 4.25
C ALA A 544 14.99 -19.25 4.87
N LYS A 545 15.92 -18.52 4.24
CA LYS A 545 17.28 -18.29 4.76
C LYS A 545 17.42 -17.04 5.60
N LEU A 546 16.32 -16.31 5.83
CA LEU A 546 16.34 -15.09 6.64
C LEU A 546 16.80 -15.41 8.07
N ARG A 547 17.81 -14.66 8.52
CA ARG A 547 18.44 -14.89 9.84
C ARG A 547 17.79 -14.09 10.97
N TYR A 548 17.05 -13.05 10.65
CA TYR A 548 16.44 -12.12 11.62
C TYR A 548 15.00 -11.80 11.19
N HIS A 549 14.02 -12.17 12.02
CA HIS A 549 12.63 -11.84 11.72
C HIS A 549 12.23 -10.40 12.10
N LYS A 550 13.21 -9.58 12.55
CA LYS A 550 13.05 -8.13 12.64
C LYS A 550 14.31 -7.46 12.10
N ILE A 551 14.15 -6.65 11.07
CA ILE A 551 15.15 -5.78 10.48
C ILE A 551 14.78 -4.37 10.87
N VAL A 552 15.52 -3.78 11.81
CA VAL A 552 15.22 -2.47 12.37
C VAL A 552 16.15 -1.43 11.77
N LEU A 553 15.60 -0.46 11.05
CA LEU A 553 16.34 0.69 10.53
C LEU A 553 16.40 1.75 11.61
N MET A 554 17.60 2.09 12.04
CA MET A 554 17.87 3.01 13.14
C MET A 554 18.85 4.09 12.66
N ALA A 555 18.31 5.20 12.19
CA ALA A 555 19.04 6.36 11.69
C ALA A 555 18.81 7.59 12.58
N ASP A 556 19.67 8.57 12.44
CA ASP A 556 19.56 9.83 13.15
C ASP A 556 18.26 10.57 12.78
N ALA A 557 17.76 11.40 13.67
CA ALA A 557 16.51 12.16 13.46
C ALA A 557 16.68 13.39 12.56
N ASP A 558 17.81 13.53 11.88
CA ASP A 558 18.12 14.63 10.98
C ASP A 558 17.79 14.30 9.50
N VAL A 559 18.01 15.26 8.62
CA VAL A 559 17.74 15.13 7.17
C VAL A 559 18.63 14.08 6.51
N ASP A 560 19.84 13.85 7.01
CA ASP A 560 20.75 12.84 6.47
C ASP A 560 20.32 11.44 6.87
N GLY A 561 19.89 11.23 8.11
CA GLY A 561 19.33 9.96 8.58
C GLY A 561 18.03 9.59 7.88
N GLN A 562 17.14 10.56 7.62
CA GLN A 562 15.93 10.35 6.82
C GLN A 562 16.28 9.92 5.38
N HIS A 563 17.29 10.55 4.78
CA HIS A 563 17.77 10.15 3.45
C HIS A 563 18.38 8.75 3.44
N ILE A 564 19.16 8.37 4.46
CA ILE A 564 19.71 7.02 4.60
C ILE A 564 18.57 5.99 4.72
N THR A 565 17.57 6.29 5.53
CA THR A 565 16.38 5.45 5.68
C THR A 565 15.67 5.28 4.33
N THR A 566 15.48 6.35 3.56
CA THR A 566 14.85 6.29 2.23
C THR A 566 15.68 5.45 1.26
N LEU A 567 17.01 5.58 1.25
CA LEU A 567 17.90 4.75 0.42
C LEU A 567 17.81 3.26 0.79
N LEU A 568 17.75 2.95 2.09
CA LEU A 568 17.58 1.58 2.58
C LEU A 568 16.22 1.02 2.18
N MET A 569 15.16 1.79 2.34
CA MET A 569 13.82 1.41 1.92
C MET A 569 13.76 1.17 0.40
N THR A 570 14.42 2.01 -0.41
CA THR A 570 14.51 1.81 -1.86
C THR A 570 15.19 0.48 -2.20
N LEU A 571 16.29 0.13 -1.51
CA LEU A 571 16.97 -1.15 -1.70
C LEU A 571 16.07 -2.34 -1.34
N LEU A 572 15.40 -2.28 -0.18
CA LEU A 572 14.52 -3.33 0.29
C LEU A 572 13.32 -3.50 -0.64
N PHE A 573 12.70 -2.40 -1.06
CA PHE A 573 11.55 -2.42 -1.96
C PHE A 573 11.91 -2.98 -3.34
N ARG A 574 13.03 -2.55 -3.93
CA ARG A 574 13.43 -2.96 -5.29
C ARG A 574 13.95 -4.39 -5.39
N TYR A 575 14.67 -4.87 -4.38
CA TYR A 575 15.42 -6.11 -4.50
C TYR A 575 15.17 -7.15 -3.41
N MET A 576 14.48 -6.78 -2.33
CA MET A 576 14.18 -7.65 -1.19
C MET A 576 12.74 -7.46 -0.71
N ARG A 577 11.83 -7.18 -1.63
CA ARG A 577 10.43 -6.84 -1.39
C ARG A 577 9.70 -7.83 -0.45
N PRO A 578 9.92 -9.17 -0.52
CA PRO A 578 9.27 -10.09 0.40
C PRO A 578 9.58 -9.83 1.89
N LEU A 579 10.66 -9.09 2.23
CA LEU A 579 10.92 -8.70 3.63
C LEU A 579 9.89 -7.68 4.15
N ILE A 580 9.40 -6.79 3.28
CA ILE A 580 8.37 -5.81 3.62
C ILE A 580 7.00 -6.50 3.65
N GLU A 581 6.68 -7.28 2.63
CA GLU A 581 5.41 -8.00 2.49
C GLU A 581 5.12 -8.95 3.66
N ASN A 582 6.16 -9.59 4.19
CA ASN A 582 6.04 -10.48 5.36
C ASN A 582 6.23 -9.75 6.71
N GLY A 583 6.31 -8.40 6.71
CA GLY A 583 6.32 -7.61 7.93
C GLY A 583 7.60 -7.70 8.76
N PHE A 584 8.74 -7.99 8.14
CA PHE A 584 10.03 -8.11 8.85
C PHE A 584 10.80 -6.79 8.97
N VAL A 585 10.33 -5.70 8.34
CA VAL A 585 11.04 -4.40 8.33
C VAL A 585 10.38 -3.42 9.29
N TYR A 586 11.19 -2.77 10.10
CA TYR A 586 10.76 -1.82 11.13
C TYR A 586 11.61 -0.56 11.12
N LEU A 587 11.02 0.57 11.50
CA LEU A 587 11.70 1.82 11.79
C LEU A 587 11.77 2.02 13.30
N ALA A 588 12.96 2.22 13.84
CA ALA A 588 13.14 2.59 15.23
C ALA A 588 12.64 4.02 15.47
N GLN A 589 12.04 4.26 16.61
CA GLN A 589 11.55 5.57 17.02
C GLN A 589 12.35 6.03 18.26
N PRO A 590 13.54 6.63 18.08
CA PRO A 590 14.28 7.21 19.21
C PRO A 590 13.59 8.47 19.72
N PRO A 591 13.73 8.83 21.00
CA PRO A 591 13.16 10.06 21.54
C PRO A 591 13.88 11.31 20.94
N LEU A 592 13.10 12.38 20.76
CA LEU A 592 13.64 13.67 20.32
C LEU A 592 14.21 14.49 21.47
N TYR A 593 13.68 14.32 22.68
CA TYR A 593 14.09 15.11 23.85
C TYR A 593 14.23 14.22 25.09
N ARG A 594 15.16 14.63 25.97
CA ARG A 594 15.25 14.20 27.35
C ARG A 594 14.96 15.37 28.28
N ILE A 595 13.98 15.25 29.15
CA ILE A 595 13.66 16.21 30.22
C ILE A 595 14.33 15.71 31.50
N LYS A 596 15.31 16.48 31.98
CA LYS A 596 16.02 16.17 33.22
C LYS A 596 15.29 16.82 34.39
N TRP A 597 14.87 16.00 35.34
CA TRP A 597 14.32 16.48 36.58
C TRP A 597 15.38 16.40 37.70
N SER A 598 15.44 17.43 38.57
CA SER A 598 16.38 17.42 39.68
C SER A 598 15.92 16.51 40.83
N ASN A 599 14.64 16.20 40.90
CA ASN A 599 13.99 15.50 41.99
C ASN A 599 13.11 14.32 41.55
N ALA A 600 13.25 13.88 40.29
CA ALA A 600 12.53 12.74 39.73
C ALA A 600 13.36 12.08 38.62
N PRO A 601 13.03 10.86 38.18
CA PRO A 601 13.58 10.24 37.00
C PRO A 601 13.41 11.14 35.77
N HIS A 602 14.28 10.98 34.77
CA HIS A 602 14.20 11.70 33.51
C HIS A 602 13.02 11.18 32.70
N ASP A 603 12.36 12.10 31.95
CA ASP A 603 11.36 11.72 30.95
C ASP A 603 12.00 11.81 29.55
N TYR A 604 11.67 10.85 28.69
CA TYR A 604 11.97 10.87 27.26
C TYR A 604 10.69 11.14 26.49
N VAL A 605 10.75 12.03 25.51
CA VAL A 605 9.57 12.46 24.74
C VAL A 605 9.86 12.49 23.25
N TYR A 606 8.85 12.22 22.45
CA TYR A 606 8.96 11.92 21.02
C TYR A 606 8.42 13.02 20.11
N SER A 607 7.87 14.10 20.70
CA SER A 607 7.38 15.26 19.95
C SER A 607 7.49 16.54 20.78
N ASP A 608 7.44 17.70 20.12
CA ASP A 608 7.38 19.01 20.78
C ASP A 608 6.13 19.14 21.65
N ARG A 609 4.99 18.67 21.14
CA ARG A 609 3.71 18.70 21.90
C ARG A 609 3.79 17.85 23.16
N GLU A 610 4.38 16.67 23.07
CA GLU A 610 4.58 15.80 24.23
C GLU A 610 5.54 16.42 25.24
N ARG A 611 6.65 17.05 24.76
CA ARG A 611 7.59 17.80 25.60
C ARG A 611 6.86 18.87 26.43
N ASP A 612 6.07 19.71 25.76
CA ASP A 612 5.40 20.83 26.41
C ASP A 612 4.33 20.33 27.40
N ALA A 613 3.58 19.28 27.07
CA ALA A 613 2.62 18.65 27.97
C ALA A 613 3.31 18.03 29.21
N LYS A 614 4.43 17.32 29.01
CA LYS A 614 5.22 16.73 30.12
C LYS A 614 5.86 17.79 31.02
N LEU A 615 6.30 18.91 30.44
CA LEU A 615 6.83 20.02 31.22
C LEU A 615 5.76 20.64 32.11
N LEU A 616 4.57 20.91 31.57
CA LEU A 616 3.44 21.45 32.33
C LEU A 616 3.00 20.52 33.46
N SER A 617 2.77 19.25 33.14
CA SER A 617 2.34 18.24 34.13
C SER A 617 3.41 17.98 35.20
N GLY A 618 4.69 17.90 34.82
CA GLY A 618 5.80 17.73 35.74
C GLY A 618 5.95 18.89 36.71
N GLN A 619 5.83 20.13 36.23
CA GLN A 619 5.87 21.31 37.07
C GLN A 619 4.68 21.36 38.03
N ALA A 620 3.47 21.02 37.58
CA ALA A 620 2.28 20.92 38.42
C ALA A 620 2.45 19.84 39.52
N ALA A 621 3.15 18.75 39.22
CA ALA A 621 3.51 17.72 40.20
C ALA A 621 4.71 18.06 41.10
N GLY A 622 5.21 19.31 41.05
CA GLY A 622 6.33 19.78 41.88
C GLY A 622 7.71 19.30 41.44
N ARG A 623 7.84 18.77 40.19
CA ARG A 623 9.12 18.43 39.61
C ARG A 623 9.90 19.69 39.24
N ARG A 624 11.21 19.66 39.38
CA ARG A 624 12.07 20.84 39.16
C ARG A 624 13.05 20.58 38.03
N ILE A 625 13.13 21.52 37.09
CA ILE A 625 14.09 21.49 36.00
C ILE A 625 15.39 22.17 36.47
N PRO A 626 16.58 21.57 36.24
CA PRO A 626 17.87 22.23 36.44
C PRO A 626 17.95 23.54 35.62
N LYS A 627 18.60 24.56 36.15
CA LYS A 627 18.79 25.83 35.44
C LYS A 627 19.61 25.67 34.16
N ASP A 628 20.57 24.74 34.17
CA ASP A 628 21.43 24.45 33.06
C ASP A 628 21.16 23.08 32.51
N ASN A 629 20.98 22.93 31.20
CA ASN A 629 20.76 21.66 30.47
C ASN A 629 19.58 20.80 30.94
N GLY A 630 18.49 21.44 31.41
CA GLY A 630 17.31 20.76 31.90
C GLY A 630 16.51 20.04 30.78
N ILE A 631 16.58 20.52 29.54
CA ILE A 631 15.99 19.92 28.35
C ILE A 631 17.11 19.70 27.36
N GLN A 632 17.33 18.46 26.98
CA GLN A 632 18.30 18.07 25.96
C GLN A 632 17.54 17.61 24.72
N ARG A 633 17.81 18.24 23.56
CA ARG A 633 17.36 17.76 22.25
C ARG A 633 18.43 16.83 21.72
N TYR A 634 18.03 15.63 21.26
CA TYR A 634 18.90 14.72 20.55
C TYR A 634 18.85 15.05 19.05
N LYS A 635 19.99 15.36 18.45
CA LYS A 635 20.13 15.55 17.01
C LYS A 635 20.51 14.26 16.29
N GLY A 636 21.20 13.36 17.00
CA GLY A 636 21.59 12.07 16.49
C GLY A 636 21.76 11.03 17.59
N LEU A 637 21.69 9.76 17.19
CA LEU A 637 21.86 8.58 18.07
C LEU A 637 23.24 8.55 18.76
N GLY A 638 24.23 9.16 18.15
CA GLY A 638 25.58 9.28 18.72
C GLY A 638 25.67 10.15 19.98
N GLU A 639 24.64 10.98 20.26
CA GLU A 639 24.56 11.78 21.47
C GLU A 639 23.98 11.04 22.66
N MET A 640 23.38 9.86 22.42
CA MET A 640 22.83 8.98 23.44
C MET A 640 23.91 8.03 23.97
N ASP A 641 23.97 7.90 25.29
CA ASP A 641 24.76 6.83 25.87
C ASP A 641 24.07 5.45 25.64
N TYR A 642 24.82 4.37 25.90
CA TYR A 642 24.34 3.04 25.59
C TYR A 642 23.17 2.60 26.48
N THR A 643 23.01 3.15 27.67
CA THR A 643 21.88 2.84 28.57
C THR A 643 20.64 3.61 28.11
N GLU A 644 20.79 4.88 27.76
CA GLU A 644 19.69 5.68 27.20
C GLU A 644 19.15 5.04 25.89
N LEU A 645 20.05 4.62 25.01
CA LEU A 645 19.67 3.98 23.76
C LEU A 645 18.97 2.62 23.99
N TRP A 646 19.42 1.87 24.98
CA TRP A 646 18.72 0.65 25.41
C TRP A 646 17.32 0.95 25.93
N ASP A 647 17.22 1.77 26.98
CA ASP A 647 15.97 2.04 27.69
C ASP A 647 14.87 2.64 26.80
N THR A 648 15.23 3.39 25.75
CA THR A 648 14.28 4.11 24.93
C THR A 648 14.00 3.50 23.56
N THR A 649 14.99 2.77 22.99
CA THR A 649 14.93 2.40 21.56
C THR A 649 15.20 0.92 21.30
N MET A 650 15.93 0.22 22.20
CA MET A 650 16.33 -1.16 21.94
C MET A 650 15.68 -2.19 22.87
N ASP A 651 15.24 -1.81 24.07
CA ASP A 651 14.57 -2.70 25.01
C ASP A 651 13.21 -3.15 24.44
N PRO A 652 13.00 -4.45 24.20
CA PRO A 652 11.76 -4.97 23.66
C PRO A 652 10.50 -4.60 24.45
N ASP A 653 10.64 -4.38 25.76
CA ASP A 653 9.51 -4.11 26.65
C ASP A 653 9.08 -2.61 26.66
N HIS A 654 9.97 -1.69 26.23
CA HIS A 654 9.73 -0.26 26.34
C HIS A 654 9.84 0.50 25.01
N ARG A 655 10.50 -0.06 24.00
CA ARG A 655 10.71 0.59 22.69
C ARG A 655 9.44 0.69 21.86
N THR A 656 9.39 1.70 21.01
CA THR A 656 8.40 1.83 19.95
C THR A 656 9.05 1.52 18.60
N LEU A 657 8.50 0.56 17.84
CA LEU A 657 8.89 0.24 16.48
C LEU A 657 7.72 0.47 15.54
N LEU A 658 7.94 1.21 14.48
CA LEU A 658 6.98 1.37 13.40
C LEU A 658 7.23 0.26 12.37
N GLN A 659 6.28 -0.67 12.22
CA GLN A 659 6.35 -1.70 11.18
C GLN A 659 6.10 -1.06 9.81
N VAL A 660 6.98 -1.39 8.85
CA VAL A 660 6.78 -0.97 7.47
C VAL A 660 5.81 -1.92 6.80
N THR A 661 4.70 -1.37 6.34
CA THR A 661 3.69 -2.07 5.55
C THR A 661 3.68 -1.55 4.12
N MET A 662 3.18 -2.36 3.20
CA MET A 662 3.00 -1.98 1.82
C MET A 662 1.53 -2.16 1.45
N ASP A 663 0.80 -1.07 1.50
CA ASP A 663 -0.64 -1.07 1.24
C ASP A 663 -0.95 -0.98 -0.25
N ASP A 664 -0.16 -0.21 -0.99
CA ASP A 664 -0.25 -0.06 -2.45
C ASP A 664 1.16 -0.10 -3.06
N ALA A 665 1.45 -1.18 -3.78
CA ALA A 665 2.74 -1.37 -4.43
C ALA A 665 2.98 -0.40 -5.59
N LEU A 666 1.90 0.04 -6.26
CA LEU A 666 2.00 1.00 -7.35
C LEU A 666 2.32 2.41 -6.83
N ALA A 667 1.58 2.85 -5.81
CA ALA A 667 1.87 4.14 -5.16
C ALA A 667 3.29 4.17 -4.59
N ALA A 668 3.75 3.06 -3.98
CA ALA A 668 5.11 2.93 -3.50
C ALA A 668 6.14 3.00 -4.66
N ASP A 669 5.89 2.32 -5.78
CA ASP A 669 6.75 2.38 -6.97
C ASP A 669 6.88 3.81 -7.51
N GLN A 670 5.76 4.53 -7.63
CA GLN A 670 5.73 5.93 -8.08
C GLN A 670 6.49 6.84 -7.11
N ILE A 671 6.23 6.73 -5.80
CA ILE A 671 6.91 7.52 -4.78
C ILE A 671 8.43 7.29 -4.83
N PHE A 672 8.90 6.05 -4.90
CA PHE A 672 10.34 5.76 -5.01
C PHE A 672 10.92 6.29 -6.31
N SER A 673 10.19 6.18 -7.43
CA SER A 673 10.63 6.72 -8.73
C SER A 673 10.74 8.26 -8.71
N VAL A 674 9.78 8.97 -8.10
CA VAL A 674 9.81 10.42 -7.95
C VAL A 674 10.91 10.87 -6.99
N LEU A 675 10.96 10.30 -5.78
CA LEU A 675 11.90 10.74 -4.74
C LEU A 675 13.34 10.36 -5.04
N MET A 676 13.57 9.17 -5.61
CA MET A 676 14.89 8.58 -5.77
C MET A 676 15.34 8.51 -7.24
N GLY A 677 14.45 8.73 -8.20
CA GLY A 677 14.71 8.75 -9.64
C GLY A 677 15.56 9.94 -10.10
N GLU A 678 15.81 10.06 -11.40
CA GLU A 678 16.67 11.11 -12.00
C GLU A 678 15.96 12.46 -12.12
N ASP A 679 14.63 12.48 -12.18
CA ASP A 679 13.85 13.70 -12.38
C ASP A 679 13.86 14.61 -11.14
N VAL A 680 14.48 15.77 -11.30
CA VAL A 680 14.59 16.76 -10.23
C VAL A 680 13.31 17.58 -10.11
N GLU A 681 12.60 17.80 -11.20
CA GLU A 681 11.41 18.65 -11.26
C GLU A 681 10.23 17.98 -10.58
N SER A 682 9.90 16.74 -10.93
CA SER A 682 8.87 15.96 -10.25
C SER A 682 9.14 15.83 -8.74
N ARG A 683 10.41 15.66 -8.36
CA ARG A 683 10.79 15.64 -6.93
C ARG A 683 10.56 17.00 -6.27
N ARG A 684 10.89 18.12 -6.94
CA ARG A 684 10.65 19.47 -6.41
C ARG A 684 9.17 19.70 -6.18
N ASN A 685 8.35 19.37 -7.18
CA ASN A 685 6.90 19.53 -7.14
C ASN A 685 6.29 18.68 -6.01
N PHE A 686 6.71 17.42 -5.88
CA PHE A 686 6.30 16.57 -4.75
C PHE A 686 6.63 17.20 -3.40
N ILE A 687 7.84 17.71 -3.22
CA ILE A 687 8.27 18.38 -1.97
C ILE A 687 7.45 19.64 -1.70
N GLN A 688 7.17 20.44 -2.73
CA GLN A 688 6.37 21.67 -2.58
C GLN A 688 4.92 21.35 -2.21
N GLN A 689 4.31 20.39 -2.87
CA GLN A 689 2.94 19.94 -2.60
C GLN A 689 2.76 19.40 -1.18
N ASN A 690 3.75 18.63 -0.71
CA ASN A 690 3.71 18.00 0.61
C ASN A 690 4.43 18.82 1.71
N ALA A 691 4.85 20.06 1.42
CA ALA A 691 5.59 20.89 2.39
C ALA A 691 4.77 21.22 3.64
N LYS A 692 3.43 21.28 3.54
CA LYS A 692 2.52 21.53 4.66
C LYS A 692 2.46 20.37 5.66
N ASP A 693 2.77 19.13 5.21
CA ASP A 693 2.71 17.92 6.02
C ASP A 693 4.03 17.62 6.75
N VAL A 694 5.06 18.41 6.48
CA VAL A 694 6.36 18.27 7.14
C VAL A 694 6.25 18.74 8.58
N ARG A 695 6.29 17.78 9.50
CA ARG A 695 6.16 18.04 10.95
C ARG A 695 7.47 18.47 11.61
N PHE A 696 8.61 18.21 10.97
CA PHE A 696 9.93 18.50 11.52
C PHE A 696 10.84 19.08 10.44
N LEU A 697 11.07 20.38 10.48
CA LEU A 697 12.16 21.03 9.77
C LEU A 697 13.26 21.35 10.79
N ASP A 698 14.45 20.82 10.57
CA ASP A 698 15.65 21.23 11.32
C ASP A 698 16.14 22.53 10.66
N ILE A 699 15.62 23.70 11.13
CA ILE A 699 15.99 25.02 10.67
C ILE A 699 17.06 25.56 11.61
#